data_1f245f1a18c1d2afec348f00bc392c0c
#
_entry.id   1f245f1a18c1d2afec348f00bc392c0c
#
_cell.length_a   1.000
_cell.length_b   1.000
_cell.length_c   1.000
_cell.angle_alpha   90.00
_cell.angle_beta   90.00
_cell.angle_gamma   90.00
#
_symmetry.space_group_name_H-M   'P 1'
#
loop_
_entity.id
_entity.type
_entity.pdbx_description
1 polymer ?
#
loop_
_entity_poly.entity_id
_entity_poly.type
_entity_poly.pdbx_seq_one_letter_code
_entity_poly.pdbx_strand_id
1 'polypeptide(L)'
;VSDDSGGEIQEVRVTGSRLVVLDGFQAPTPLTVMSADQLATAAPTSLSDSLNQLPIFRNSNTPASTGVGTTGNVGQSFLNLRSLGAQRTLILLDGRRIVPSTANGTTDISILPDALLSRVDVVTGGASAAYGSDAVAGVVNFVLDTKLEGLKLTAQGGIADAGDYENGRVALSGGTQLFGGRGHLVGSASFYRNGGIVAWRDRDWYDSCSRITNPALTPNTVIACGVHSAGFTRGGLITGGPLRGTEFGIGGVPQPFQYGSLASTLSMVGGSGEDHGANFPAVPKVERTTGFAHARYDLTDNFTVFLEGLYGESKAHYGSTAPWEGQTTAYTIYNDNAFLHPSVVQRMADAGVTSFPMWRYNYDFGLLIADSRNRTKRVTTGFQGKIGEWSINGYYEHGENTYHQTTQNNPIVNRLYNAVDAVVGPNGQIVCRSTLTQPDNGCVPLNIFGYGSPSTAALAWVTGTTWQDQLVKQEVVDVSIAGKPFELWAGPVSVAFGGGYRRESSNQVVDDISQQIRTFTGGYQGFPTSLEGQLGGWERTNPQPLSGKYDVSEVFAETLVPLLRDAPGATSLDLNAAARFTDYSTSGSVTTWKLGLTYSPVDSVRFRGTVSRDIRAANLTELFTGATQGQGNLTDPFQPLGSPNRTPVVMVRSFGNSTLKPEEADTRTLGVVFQPEFLPGFEASLDFFDIEIKDAVGTLGGQVTIDQCYQGATSLCSLLHRDSDGVLVSVDTPYLNISSRTTRGFDVELVYRRPQVWGGTLDVRGLATYVDKLTTQNPGAPLIDGAGQTGIAGGVPKWVANASVGYQHAPSGFSVFLQERYIGSGALDKTLSAAMLDPADNRVSAVFYTDLTLTKRIGDIGTGSSGAEFFATVNNLFDRNPPVAPSPWFVFGVSNGHTNTSLFDVVGRQYSAGVRVRF
;
A
#
# COMPACT_ATOMS: atom_id res chain seq x y z
N VAL A 1 11.77 44.45 -30.34
CA VAL A 1 12.38 43.72 -31.45
C VAL A 1 11.82 42.32 -31.35
N SER A 2 10.93 42.04 -32.28
CA SER A 2 10.26 40.77 -32.48
C SER A 2 11.28 39.66 -32.81
N ASP A 3 11.37 38.66 -31.98
CA ASP A 3 12.01 37.41 -32.35
C ASP A 3 10.90 36.37 -32.62
N ASP A 4 10.64 36.25 -33.91
CA ASP A 4 9.66 35.32 -34.50
C ASP A 4 10.38 33.98 -34.71
N SER A 5 10.56 33.20 -33.65
CA SER A 5 10.88 31.79 -33.75
C SER A 5 9.56 31.03 -33.70
N GLY A 6 9.06 30.65 -34.86
CA GLY A 6 7.91 29.77 -35.02
C GLY A 6 8.12 28.41 -34.38
N GLY A 7 8.00 28.35 -33.06
CA GLY A 7 7.89 27.11 -32.31
C GLY A 7 6.53 26.49 -32.61
N GLU A 8 6.52 25.35 -33.30
CA GLU A 8 5.35 24.49 -33.34
C GLU A 8 4.79 24.37 -31.92
N ILE A 9 3.54 24.79 -31.73
CA ILE A 9 2.79 24.56 -30.49
C ILE A 9 2.80 23.03 -30.30
N GLN A 10 3.61 22.53 -29.37
CA GLN A 10 3.61 21.11 -29.03
C GLN A 10 2.20 20.81 -28.51
N GLU A 11 1.46 20.00 -29.23
CA GLU A 11 0.20 19.41 -28.79
C GLU A 11 0.49 18.58 -27.51
N VAL A 12 0.36 19.16 -26.33
CA VAL A 12 0.50 18.47 -25.06
C VAL A 12 -0.78 17.67 -24.84
N ARG A 13 -0.72 16.35 -25.03
CA ARG A 13 -1.79 15.46 -24.60
C ARG A 13 -1.83 15.48 -23.08
N VAL A 14 -2.83 16.10 -22.51
CA VAL A 14 -3.08 16.11 -21.08
C VAL A 14 -3.95 14.91 -20.72
N THR A 15 -3.63 14.25 -19.62
CA THR A 15 -4.35 13.10 -19.10
C THR A 15 -5.77 13.50 -18.67
N GLY A 16 -6.77 12.64 -18.92
CA GLY A 16 -8.19 12.85 -18.55
C GLY A 16 -9.14 12.86 -19.73
N SER A 17 -8.62 12.89 -20.98
CA SER A 17 -9.36 12.82 -22.22
C SER A 17 -8.53 12.13 -23.30
N ARG A 18 -9.19 11.51 -24.26
CA ARG A 18 -8.56 10.98 -25.49
C ARG A 18 -8.48 12.06 -26.59
N LEU A 19 -9.08 13.22 -26.37
CA LEU A 19 -8.99 14.41 -27.22
C LEU A 19 -7.73 15.21 -26.90
N VAL A 20 -7.26 15.99 -27.84
CA VAL A 20 -6.14 16.93 -27.66
C VAL A 20 -6.55 18.02 -26.68
N VAL A 21 -5.73 18.32 -25.67
CA VAL A 21 -6.10 19.21 -24.59
C VAL A 21 -5.02 20.02 -23.95
N LEU A 22 -5.39 20.95 -23.40
CA LEU A 22 -5.47 22.07 -22.49
C LEU A 22 -4.66 21.84 -21.18
N ASP A 23 -4.01 22.85 -20.68
CA ASP A 23 -3.40 23.01 -19.38
C ASP A 23 -4.32 22.52 -18.24
N GLY A 24 -3.75 22.09 -17.11
CA GLY A 24 -4.48 21.49 -15.98
C GLY A 24 -5.58 22.37 -15.40
N PHE A 25 -5.41 23.70 -15.45
CA PHE A 25 -6.45 24.65 -15.07
C PHE A 25 -7.55 24.82 -16.12
N GLN A 26 -7.35 24.34 -17.34
CA GLN A 26 -8.31 24.44 -18.45
C GLN A 26 -9.16 23.17 -18.60
N ALA A 27 -8.77 22.05 -18.04
CA ALA A 27 -9.49 20.79 -18.15
C ALA A 27 -10.82 20.80 -17.37
N PRO A 28 -11.90 20.14 -17.89
CA PRO A 28 -13.17 20.04 -17.17
C PRO A 28 -13.07 19.20 -15.90
N THR A 29 -12.14 18.26 -15.83
CA THR A 29 -11.83 17.46 -14.64
C THR A 29 -10.60 18.06 -13.96
N PRO A 30 -10.60 18.20 -12.63
CA PRO A 30 -9.42 18.69 -11.93
C PRO A 30 -8.18 17.85 -12.23
N LEU A 31 -7.09 18.53 -12.58
CA LEU A 31 -5.82 17.92 -12.96
C LEU A 31 -4.68 18.66 -12.28
N THR A 32 -3.93 17.95 -11.47
CA THR A 32 -2.68 18.45 -10.87
C THR A 32 -1.50 17.93 -11.68
N VAL A 33 -0.67 18.84 -12.18
CA VAL A 33 0.55 18.52 -12.93
C VAL A 33 1.77 18.79 -12.07
N MET A 34 2.67 17.80 -11.97
CA MET A 34 3.95 17.91 -11.28
C MET A 34 5.08 17.65 -12.25
N SER A 35 5.95 18.63 -12.48
CA SER A 35 7.14 18.42 -13.29
C SER A 35 8.14 17.49 -12.58
N ALA A 36 8.98 16.81 -13.36
CA ALA A 36 10.04 15.97 -12.80
C ALA A 36 11.01 16.75 -11.92
N ASP A 37 11.30 18.01 -12.26
CA ASP A 37 12.17 18.86 -11.45
C ASP A 37 11.55 19.22 -10.11
N GLN A 38 10.25 19.49 -10.05
CA GLN A 38 9.52 19.74 -8.79
C GLN A 38 9.55 18.49 -7.89
N LEU A 39 9.26 17.31 -8.46
CA LEU A 39 9.28 16.05 -7.72
C LEU A 39 10.70 15.70 -7.21
N ALA A 40 11.71 15.89 -8.05
CA ALA A 40 13.10 15.62 -7.69
C ALA A 40 13.64 16.60 -6.64
N THR A 41 13.11 17.83 -6.58
CA THR A 41 13.51 18.85 -5.60
C THR A 41 12.84 18.59 -4.24
N ALA A 42 11.57 18.17 -4.22
CA ALA A 42 10.82 17.90 -3.01
C ALA A 42 11.33 16.68 -2.23
N ALA A 43 11.66 15.58 -2.92
CA ALA A 43 12.18 14.37 -2.29
C ALA A 43 13.12 13.62 -3.25
N PRO A 44 14.37 14.03 -3.37
CA PRO A 44 15.27 13.56 -4.42
C PRO A 44 15.63 12.06 -4.33
N THR A 45 15.30 11.36 -3.26
CA THR A 45 15.66 9.95 -3.07
C THR A 45 14.68 8.97 -3.70
N SER A 46 13.36 9.27 -3.70
CA SER A 46 12.33 8.34 -4.15
C SER A 46 11.14 9.07 -4.78
N LEU A 47 10.74 8.61 -5.97
CA LEU A 47 9.54 9.12 -6.66
C LEU A 47 8.25 8.87 -5.86
N SER A 48 8.15 7.71 -5.20
CA SER A 48 6.97 7.39 -4.39
C SER A 48 6.82 8.29 -3.18
N ASP A 49 7.94 8.66 -2.54
CA ASP A 49 7.92 9.55 -1.39
C ASP A 49 7.54 10.98 -1.81
N SER A 50 8.04 11.46 -2.95
CA SER A 50 7.65 12.76 -3.51
C SER A 50 6.15 12.84 -3.79
N LEU A 51 5.57 11.81 -4.41
CA LEU A 51 4.14 11.78 -4.73
C LEU A 51 3.28 11.68 -3.48
N ASN A 52 3.70 10.90 -2.48
CA ASN A 52 2.94 10.77 -1.23
C ASN A 52 2.94 12.02 -0.35
N GLN A 53 3.79 13.01 -0.65
CA GLN A 53 3.72 14.33 -0.04
C GLN A 53 2.53 15.17 -0.57
N LEU A 54 1.96 14.81 -1.73
CA LEU A 54 0.81 15.52 -2.27
C LEU A 54 -0.45 15.22 -1.44
N PRO A 55 -1.23 16.26 -1.06
CA PRO A 55 -2.40 16.12 -0.19
C PRO A 55 -3.48 15.16 -0.69
N ILE A 56 -3.56 14.91 -1.98
CA ILE A 56 -4.54 14.04 -2.62
C ILE A 56 -4.25 12.53 -2.44
N PHE A 57 -2.98 12.16 -2.17
CA PHE A 57 -2.61 10.78 -1.87
C PHE A 57 -2.70 10.51 -0.36
N ARG A 58 -3.45 9.48 0.00
CA ARG A 58 -3.70 9.09 1.38
C ARG A 58 -3.65 7.59 1.52
N ASN A 59 -3.05 7.11 2.61
CA ASN A 59 -2.94 5.67 2.88
C ASN A 59 -2.34 4.90 1.71
N SER A 60 -1.40 5.51 1.00
CA SER A 60 -0.60 4.84 -0.02
C SER A 60 0.33 3.83 0.65
N ASN A 61 0.60 2.74 -0.04
CA ASN A 61 1.62 1.79 0.41
C ASN A 61 3.00 2.34 0.04
N THR A 62 3.87 2.44 1.03
CA THR A 62 5.30 2.75 0.88
C THR A 62 6.10 1.68 1.61
N PRO A 63 7.41 1.55 1.39
CA PRO A 63 8.23 0.63 2.19
C PRO A 63 8.07 0.84 3.70
N ALA A 64 7.93 2.08 4.17
CA ALA A 64 7.72 2.40 5.58
C ALA A 64 6.32 2.04 6.11
N SER A 65 5.31 1.98 5.25
CA SER A 65 3.92 1.70 5.65
C SER A 65 3.50 0.23 5.49
N THR A 66 4.32 -0.63 4.89
CA THR A 66 3.98 -2.05 4.67
C THR A 66 3.98 -2.90 5.93
N GLY A 67 4.36 -2.32 7.07
CA GLY A 67 4.17 -2.91 8.39
C GLY A 67 5.09 -4.09 8.68
N VAL A 68 4.77 -4.81 9.75
CA VAL A 68 5.54 -5.93 10.31
C VAL A 68 5.14 -7.30 9.72
N GLY A 69 4.36 -7.32 8.63
CA GLY A 69 3.87 -8.58 8.06
C GLY A 69 4.94 -9.36 7.31
N THR A 70 4.89 -10.67 7.41
CA THR A 70 5.71 -11.59 6.59
C THR A 70 5.03 -11.95 5.26
N THR A 71 3.85 -11.40 5.02
CA THR A 71 3.05 -11.61 3.81
C THR A 71 2.82 -10.31 3.07
N GLY A 72 2.78 -10.37 1.76
CA GLY A 72 2.35 -9.28 0.91
C GLY A 72 3.50 -8.45 0.35
N ASN A 73 3.23 -7.22 0.05
CA ASN A 73 3.94 -6.36 -0.88
C ASN A 73 5.10 -5.57 -0.23
N VAL A 74 5.93 -6.23 0.58
CA VAL A 74 7.06 -5.56 1.26
C VAL A 74 7.99 -4.89 0.25
N GLY A 75 8.31 -3.62 0.51
CA GLY A 75 9.21 -2.83 -0.34
C GLY A 75 8.59 -2.25 -1.61
N GLN A 76 7.32 -2.56 -1.93
CA GLN A 76 6.59 -2.00 -3.06
C GLN A 76 5.91 -0.67 -2.70
N SER A 77 5.57 0.12 -3.71
CA SER A 77 4.93 1.43 -3.56
C SER A 77 3.68 1.52 -4.43
N PHE A 78 2.51 1.62 -3.80
CA PHE A 78 1.21 1.74 -4.48
C PHE A 78 0.55 3.05 -4.11
N LEU A 79 0.19 3.85 -5.10
CA LEU A 79 -0.52 5.11 -4.88
C LEU A 79 -1.99 4.87 -4.58
N ASN A 80 -2.52 5.66 -3.65
CA ASN A 80 -3.92 5.58 -3.23
C ASN A 80 -4.53 6.99 -3.25
N LEU A 81 -5.26 7.31 -4.30
CA LEU A 81 -5.99 8.56 -4.41
C LEU A 81 -7.17 8.58 -3.44
N ARG A 82 -7.25 9.65 -2.63
CA ARG A 82 -8.38 9.94 -1.74
C ARG A 82 -8.74 8.79 -0.78
N SER A 83 -7.79 7.90 -0.50
CA SER A 83 -7.99 6.74 0.40
C SER A 83 -9.08 5.75 -0.02
N LEU A 84 -9.43 5.72 -1.31
CA LEU A 84 -10.42 4.77 -1.85
C LEU A 84 -9.85 3.37 -2.12
N GLY A 85 -8.54 3.20 -2.00
CA GLY A 85 -7.79 1.97 -2.26
C GLY A 85 -6.94 2.06 -3.52
N ALA A 86 -5.72 1.50 -3.47
CA ALA A 86 -4.80 1.54 -4.61
C ALA A 86 -5.35 0.84 -5.87
N GLN A 87 -6.20 -0.16 -5.71
CA GLN A 87 -6.90 -0.85 -6.81
C GLN A 87 -7.97 0.01 -7.51
N ARG A 88 -8.28 1.21 -7.00
CA ARG A 88 -9.20 2.19 -7.60
C ARG A 88 -8.48 3.42 -8.14
N THR A 89 -7.15 3.36 -8.19
CA THR A 89 -6.26 4.39 -8.73
C THR A 89 -5.56 3.81 -9.95
N LEU A 90 -5.94 4.25 -11.14
CA LEU A 90 -5.34 3.75 -12.37
C LEU A 90 -3.96 4.38 -12.61
N ILE A 91 -2.94 3.55 -12.78
CA ILE A 91 -1.58 3.97 -13.12
C ILE A 91 -1.35 3.79 -14.62
N LEU A 92 -0.85 4.84 -15.26
CA LEU A 92 -0.50 4.84 -16.68
C LEU A 92 0.97 5.27 -16.90
N LEU A 93 1.57 4.78 -17.97
CA LEU A 93 2.84 5.24 -18.52
C LEU A 93 2.61 5.73 -19.94
N ASP A 94 2.82 7.03 -20.19
CA ASP A 94 2.53 7.70 -21.48
C ASP A 94 1.10 7.43 -21.99
N GLY A 95 0.12 7.45 -21.04
CA GLY A 95 -1.29 7.23 -21.34
C GLY A 95 -1.68 5.77 -21.60
N ARG A 96 -0.77 4.79 -21.44
CA ARG A 96 -1.00 3.36 -21.61
C ARG A 96 -0.99 2.64 -20.27
N ARG A 97 -1.76 1.57 -20.13
CA ARG A 97 -1.78 0.72 -18.95
C ARG A 97 -0.43 0.05 -18.76
N ILE A 98 -0.15 -0.38 -17.53
CA ILE A 98 1.04 -1.15 -17.16
C ILE A 98 0.56 -2.44 -16.52
N VAL A 99 1.24 -3.55 -16.82
CA VAL A 99 0.96 -4.84 -16.16
C VAL A 99 0.98 -4.68 -14.63
N PRO A 100 -0.07 -5.12 -13.92
CA PRO A 100 -0.11 -5.05 -12.46
C PRO A 100 1.06 -5.80 -11.81
N SER A 101 1.55 -5.27 -10.70
CA SER A 101 2.61 -5.90 -9.90
C SER A 101 2.07 -6.96 -8.93
N THR A 102 0.75 -7.08 -8.83
CA THR A 102 0.06 -8.02 -7.94
C THR A 102 -1.22 -8.53 -8.59
N ALA A 103 -1.71 -9.69 -8.15
CA ALA A 103 -3.03 -10.20 -8.56
C ALA A 103 -4.20 -9.31 -8.07
N ASN A 104 -3.96 -8.39 -7.10
CA ASN A 104 -4.92 -7.37 -6.68
C ASN A 104 -5.10 -6.23 -7.69
N GLY A 105 -4.40 -6.26 -8.83
CA GLY A 105 -4.49 -5.23 -9.85
C GLY A 105 -3.72 -3.93 -9.53
N THR A 106 -2.84 -3.92 -8.53
CA THR A 106 -2.06 -2.75 -8.15
C THR A 106 -0.70 -2.72 -8.83
N THR A 107 -0.25 -1.52 -9.23
CA THR A 107 1.02 -1.30 -9.92
C THR A 107 2.05 -0.65 -8.99
N ASP A 108 3.22 -1.27 -8.85
CA ASP A 108 4.34 -0.71 -8.11
C ASP A 108 4.99 0.42 -8.93
N ILE A 109 4.83 1.66 -8.47
CA ILE A 109 5.37 2.83 -9.17
C ILE A 109 6.89 2.96 -9.01
N SER A 110 7.48 2.23 -8.10
CA SER A 110 8.92 2.31 -7.82
C SER A 110 9.81 1.68 -8.91
N ILE A 111 9.19 0.91 -9.82
CA ILE A 111 9.86 0.27 -10.96
C ILE A 111 9.79 1.10 -12.25
N LEU A 112 9.13 2.26 -12.22
CA LEU A 112 8.98 3.12 -13.39
C LEU A 112 10.31 3.84 -13.72
N PRO A 113 10.54 4.22 -15.00
CA PRO A 113 11.80 4.82 -15.45
C PRO A 113 11.88 6.31 -15.07
N ASP A 114 12.03 6.60 -13.79
CA ASP A 114 12.05 7.93 -13.20
C ASP A 114 13.16 8.85 -13.75
N ALA A 115 14.24 8.28 -14.31
CA ALA A 115 15.31 9.02 -14.95
C ALA A 115 14.90 9.71 -16.27
N LEU A 116 13.81 9.24 -16.91
CA LEU A 116 13.22 9.83 -18.11
C LEU A 116 11.90 10.56 -17.84
N LEU A 117 11.49 10.64 -16.57
CA LEU A 117 10.25 11.31 -16.23
C LEU A 117 10.29 12.79 -16.65
N SER A 118 9.29 13.25 -17.38
CA SER A 118 9.05 14.65 -17.73
C SER A 118 8.10 15.30 -16.74
N ARG A 119 6.98 14.61 -16.45
CA ARG A 119 5.97 15.07 -15.50
C ARG A 119 5.09 13.91 -15.05
N VAL A 120 4.33 14.14 -13.99
CA VAL A 120 3.24 13.28 -13.53
C VAL A 120 1.95 14.07 -13.57
N ASP A 121 0.97 13.53 -14.28
CA ASP A 121 -0.38 14.07 -14.38
C ASP A 121 -1.28 13.30 -13.43
N VAL A 122 -1.94 13.99 -12.49
CA VAL A 122 -2.87 13.39 -11.54
C VAL A 122 -4.26 13.93 -11.78
N VAL A 123 -5.11 13.12 -12.40
CA VAL A 123 -6.53 13.42 -12.63
C VAL A 123 -7.31 12.95 -11.41
N THR A 124 -7.99 13.89 -10.75
CA THR A 124 -8.78 13.60 -9.55
C THR A 124 -10.26 13.59 -9.86
N GLY A 125 -10.87 12.43 -9.83
CA GLY A 125 -12.28 12.19 -10.17
C GLY A 125 -12.41 11.11 -11.22
N GLY A 126 -13.64 10.69 -11.47
CA GLY A 126 -13.94 9.57 -12.37
C GLY A 126 -13.41 9.74 -13.77
N ALA A 127 -12.70 8.77 -14.26
CA ALA A 127 -12.10 8.74 -15.60
C ALA A 127 -12.31 7.39 -16.32
N SER A 128 -13.22 6.55 -15.84
CA SER A 128 -13.47 5.23 -16.42
C SER A 128 -14.04 5.31 -17.84
N ALA A 129 -14.80 6.34 -18.18
CA ALA A 129 -15.30 6.57 -19.53
C ALA A 129 -14.16 6.76 -20.55
N ALA A 130 -13.06 7.43 -20.15
CA ALA A 130 -11.89 7.66 -21.01
C ALA A 130 -10.88 6.49 -20.98
N TYR A 131 -10.62 5.87 -19.80
CA TYR A 131 -9.51 4.94 -19.59
C TYR A 131 -9.93 3.52 -19.18
N GLY A 132 -11.24 3.25 -19.01
CA GLY A 132 -11.77 1.95 -18.60
C GLY A 132 -11.74 1.76 -17.08
N SER A 133 -11.84 0.50 -16.64
CA SER A 133 -11.86 0.09 -15.22
C SER A 133 -10.71 0.65 -14.41
N ASP A 134 -10.92 0.71 -13.09
CA ASP A 134 -9.94 1.07 -12.05
C ASP A 134 -9.67 2.57 -11.90
N ALA A 135 -10.18 3.40 -12.81
CA ALA A 135 -10.10 4.87 -12.77
C ALA A 135 -11.24 5.50 -11.95
N VAL A 136 -11.62 4.91 -10.83
CA VAL A 136 -12.70 5.36 -9.94
C VAL A 136 -12.30 6.57 -9.12
N ALA A 137 -11.17 6.47 -8.40
CA ALA A 137 -10.62 7.59 -7.64
C ALA A 137 -9.92 8.61 -8.55
N GLY A 138 -9.44 8.16 -9.70
CA GLY A 138 -8.75 8.93 -10.70
C GLY A 138 -7.64 8.16 -11.40
N VAL A 139 -6.79 8.92 -12.09
CA VAL A 139 -5.68 8.41 -12.92
C VAL A 139 -4.39 9.11 -12.53
N VAL A 140 -3.29 8.36 -12.44
CA VAL A 140 -1.94 8.90 -12.33
C VAL A 140 -1.15 8.46 -13.57
N ASN A 141 -0.81 9.42 -14.42
CA ASN A 141 -0.09 9.16 -15.65
C ASN A 141 1.34 9.69 -15.56
N PHE A 142 2.29 8.80 -15.72
CA PHE A 142 3.72 9.10 -15.77
C PHE A 142 4.10 9.38 -17.22
N VAL A 143 4.48 10.60 -17.51
CA VAL A 143 4.83 11.05 -18.86
C VAL A 143 6.33 11.13 -18.99
N LEU A 144 6.90 10.42 -19.96
CA LEU A 144 8.33 10.31 -20.20
C LEU A 144 8.82 11.36 -21.23
N ASP A 145 10.06 11.78 -21.08
CA ASP A 145 10.80 12.56 -22.07
C ASP A 145 11.36 11.63 -23.18
N THR A 146 10.46 11.21 -24.08
CA THR A 146 10.82 10.36 -25.23
C THR A 146 11.52 11.13 -26.36
N LYS A 147 11.75 12.44 -26.17
CA LYS A 147 12.47 13.32 -27.13
C LYS A 147 13.83 13.78 -26.59
N LEU A 148 14.28 13.25 -25.45
CA LEU A 148 15.57 13.61 -24.85
C LEU A 148 16.70 13.48 -25.90
N GLU A 149 17.53 14.51 -26.00
CA GLU A 149 18.77 14.49 -26.74
C GLU A 149 19.96 14.73 -25.82
N GLY A 150 21.10 14.09 -26.13
CA GLY A 150 22.29 14.10 -25.26
C GLY A 150 22.21 13.10 -24.14
N LEU A 151 23.02 13.30 -23.11
CA LEU A 151 23.20 12.38 -21.99
C LEU A 151 22.97 13.11 -20.66
N LYS A 152 22.23 12.50 -19.75
CA LYS A 152 22.03 12.96 -18.36
C LYS A 152 22.53 11.89 -17.40
N LEU A 153 23.34 12.28 -16.42
CA LEU A 153 23.78 11.45 -15.30
C LEU A 153 23.33 12.09 -13.99
N THR A 154 22.73 11.29 -13.11
CA THR A 154 22.41 11.69 -11.73
C THR A 154 23.08 10.73 -10.77
N ALA A 155 23.77 11.27 -9.76
CA ALA A 155 24.31 10.50 -8.64
C ALA A 155 24.01 11.24 -7.34
N GLN A 156 23.46 10.51 -6.36
CA GLN A 156 23.13 11.07 -5.05
C GLN A 156 23.30 10.05 -3.94
N GLY A 157 23.49 10.53 -2.73
CA GLY A 157 23.52 9.74 -1.52
C GLY A 157 22.94 10.51 -0.35
N GLY A 158 22.48 9.80 0.66
CA GLY A 158 21.91 10.38 1.86
C GLY A 158 21.97 9.45 3.06
N ILE A 159 21.71 10.02 4.24
CA ILE A 159 21.71 9.31 5.53
C ILE A 159 20.73 10.01 6.49
N ALA A 160 20.12 9.25 7.40
CA ALA A 160 19.35 9.82 8.50
C ALA A 160 20.28 10.37 9.61
N ASP A 161 19.81 11.32 10.37
CA ASP A 161 20.55 11.92 11.51
C ASP A 161 20.89 10.86 12.58
N ALA A 162 20.07 9.83 12.72
CA ALA A 162 20.32 8.68 13.58
C ALA A 162 21.52 7.79 13.15
N GLY A 163 22.16 8.09 12.01
CA GLY A 163 23.32 7.35 11.50
C GLY A 163 22.95 6.05 10.77
N ASP A 164 21.69 5.86 10.40
CA ASP A 164 21.17 4.74 9.62
C ASP A 164 20.44 5.22 8.37
N TYR A 165 19.64 4.32 7.73
CA TYR A 165 18.88 4.63 6.51
C TYR A 165 19.77 5.23 5.39
N GLU A 166 21.03 4.79 5.32
CA GLU A 166 21.89 5.19 4.20
C GLU A 166 21.19 4.83 2.89
N ASN A 167 21.15 5.79 1.99
CA ASN A 167 20.53 5.59 0.70
C ASN A 167 21.41 6.14 -0.42
N GLY A 168 21.24 5.58 -1.61
CA GLY A 168 21.99 6.01 -2.78
C GLY A 168 21.27 5.72 -4.07
N ARG A 169 21.41 6.61 -5.03
CA ARG A 169 20.85 6.47 -6.38
C ARG A 169 21.84 6.89 -7.43
N VAL A 170 21.94 6.09 -8.48
CA VAL A 170 22.64 6.44 -9.72
C VAL A 170 21.67 6.21 -10.88
N ALA A 171 21.54 7.19 -11.77
CA ALA A 171 20.67 7.11 -12.93
C ALA A 171 21.35 7.72 -14.16
N LEU A 172 21.22 7.04 -15.28
CA LEU A 172 21.70 7.45 -16.59
C LEU A 172 20.53 7.48 -17.55
N SER A 173 20.38 8.55 -18.32
CA SER A 173 19.46 8.61 -19.44
C SER A 173 20.06 9.34 -20.61
N GLY A 174 19.69 8.95 -21.81
CA GLY A 174 20.22 9.58 -23.02
C GLY A 174 19.39 9.27 -24.24
N GLY A 175 19.52 10.12 -25.24
CA GLY A 175 18.82 9.96 -26.51
C GLY A 175 19.56 10.59 -27.67
N THR A 176 19.26 10.11 -28.86
CA THR A 176 19.89 10.57 -30.09
C THR A 176 18.97 10.37 -31.30
N GLN A 177 19.12 11.28 -32.26
CA GLN A 177 18.48 11.13 -33.56
C GLN A 177 19.26 10.14 -34.44
N LEU A 178 18.53 9.38 -35.21
CA LEU A 178 19.04 8.38 -36.16
C LEU A 178 18.46 8.62 -37.55
N PHE A 179 19.13 8.06 -38.57
CA PHE A 179 18.64 8.04 -39.94
C PHE A 179 18.27 9.44 -40.51
N GLY A 180 19.11 10.45 -40.25
CA GLY A 180 18.88 11.83 -40.73
C GLY A 180 17.64 12.53 -40.11
N GLY A 181 17.33 12.21 -38.86
CA GLY A 181 16.19 12.76 -38.09
C GLY A 181 14.89 11.98 -38.20
N ARG A 182 14.80 10.96 -39.07
CA ARG A 182 13.60 10.11 -39.19
C ARG A 182 13.47 9.05 -38.09
N GLY A 183 14.53 8.75 -37.37
CA GLY A 183 14.54 7.86 -36.23
C GLY A 183 14.96 8.58 -34.97
N HIS A 184 14.50 8.13 -33.81
CA HIS A 184 14.96 8.58 -32.52
C HIS A 184 15.01 7.42 -31.55
N LEU A 185 16.10 7.34 -30.79
CA LEU A 185 16.28 6.35 -29.74
C LEU A 185 16.54 7.06 -28.42
N VAL A 186 15.80 6.71 -27.38
CA VAL A 186 16.03 7.17 -26.02
C VAL A 186 16.08 5.96 -25.08
N GLY A 187 16.91 6.04 -24.03
CA GLY A 187 16.98 5.01 -23.04
C GLY A 187 17.41 5.52 -21.68
N SER A 188 17.13 4.73 -20.65
CA SER A 188 17.58 5.00 -19.29
C SER A 188 17.86 3.73 -18.51
N ALA A 189 18.74 3.87 -17.51
CA ALA A 189 18.98 2.87 -16.48
C ALA A 189 19.15 3.57 -15.14
N SER A 190 18.57 3.02 -14.07
CA SER A 190 18.78 3.52 -12.73
C SER A 190 18.96 2.39 -11.72
N PHE A 191 19.73 2.69 -10.67
CA PHE A 191 19.90 1.84 -9.50
C PHE A 191 19.68 2.68 -8.25
N TYR A 192 18.92 2.14 -7.31
CA TYR A 192 18.64 2.74 -6.01
C TYR A 192 18.78 1.67 -4.92
N ARG A 193 19.28 2.07 -3.74
CA ARG A 193 19.28 1.25 -2.54
C ARG A 193 19.04 2.10 -1.29
N ASN A 194 18.43 1.49 -0.25
CA ASN A 194 18.46 2.01 1.10
C ASN A 194 18.80 0.92 2.12
N GLY A 195 19.38 1.33 3.25
CA GLY A 195 19.79 0.45 4.35
C GLY A 195 18.64 0.00 5.25
N GLY A 196 17.45 0.61 5.12
CA GLY A 196 16.32 0.39 6.03
C GLY A 196 16.55 0.92 7.46
N ILE A 197 15.58 0.68 8.34
CA ILE A 197 15.64 0.94 9.78
C ILE A 197 15.33 -0.38 10.47
N VAL A 198 16.32 -0.95 11.16
CA VAL A 198 16.30 -2.33 11.62
C VAL A 198 15.36 -2.54 12.81
N ALA A 199 15.22 -1.53 13.68
CA ALA A 199 14.35 -1.63 14.84
C ALA A 199 13.77 -0.27 15.25
N TRP A 200 12.55 -0.26 15.77
CA TRP A 200 11.93 0.96 16.28
C TRP A 200 12.73 1.61 17.40
N ARG A 201 13.37 0.81 18.28
CA ARG A 201 14.23 1.31 19.35
C ARG A 201 15.44 2.13 18.88
N ASP A 202 15.76 2.08 17.59
CA ASP A 202 16.84 2.88 17.02
C ASP A 202 16.39 4.34 16.77
N ARG A 203 15.22 4.70 17.25
CA ARG A 203 14.65 6.06 17.22
C ARG A 203 14.50 6.61 18.62
N ASP A 204 15.08 7.78 18.88
CA ASP A 204 15.07 8.44 20.19
C ASP A 204 13.67 8.75 20.72
N TRP A 205 12.69 8.90 19.81
CA TRP A 205 11.31 9.16 20.15
C TRP A 205 10.48 7.90 20.45
N TYR A 206 11.04 6.71 20.23
CA TYR A 206 10.33 5.47 20.53
C TYR A 206 10.24 5.23 22.03
N ASP A 207 9.04 5.01 22.54
CA ASP A 207 8.77 4.76 23.98
C ASP A 207 7.67 3.71 24.16
N SER A 208 7.66 2.67 23.35
CA SER A 208 6.73 1.52 23.48
C SER A 208 5.30 1.92 23.90
N CYS A 209 4.76 3.00 23.30
CA CYS A 209 3.41 3.44 23.63
C CYS A 209 2.37 2.50 23.02
N SER A 210 1.42 2.06 23.83
CA SER A 210 0.37 1.11 23.44
C SER A 210 -0.98 1.49 24.02
N ARG A 211 -2.02 0.97 23.39
CA ARG A 211 -3.39 1.01 23.91
C ARG A 211 -3.61 -0.20 24.84
N ILE A 212 -3.78 0.05 26.14
CA ILE A 212 -4.06 -1.00 27.13
C ILE A 212 -5.55 -1.01 27.41
N THR A 213 -6.20 -2.18 27.26
CA THR A 213 -7.59 -2.39 27.69
C THR A 213 -7.59 -3.24 28.96
N ASN A 214 -8.13 -2.66 30.04
CA ASN A 214 -8.27 -3.33 31.33
C ASN A 214 -9.69 -3.05 31.87
N PRO A 215 -10.56 -4.07 31.96
CA PRO A 215 -11.94 -3.90 32.46
C PRO A 215 -12.06 -3.33 33.87
N ALA A 216 -10.99 -3.35 34.65
CA ALA A 216 -10.97 -2.78 36.01
C ALA A 216 -10.79 -1.26 36.01
N LEU A 217 -10.49 -0.63 34.85
CA LEU A 217 -10.32 0.81 34.73
C LEU A 217 -11.60 1.51 34.26
N THR A 218 -11.67 2.81 34.51
CA THR A 218 -12.71 3.69 33.94
C THR A 218 -12.09 5.03 33.55
N PRO A 219 -11.98 5.33 32.23
CA PRO A 219 -12.34 4.48 31.08
C PRO A 219 -11.53 3.17 31.05
N ASN A 220 -12.07 2.14 30.43
CA ASN A 220 -11.44 0.80 30.43
C ASN A 220 -10.24 0.67 29.50
N THR A 221 -9.97 1.67 28.67
CA THR A 221 -8.81 1.73 27.77
C THR A 221 -8.01 2.99 28.08
N VAL A 222 -6.69 2.85 28.12
CA VAL A 222 -5.74 3.95 28.33
C VAL A 222 -4.61 3.86 27.30
N ILE A 223 -4.03 4.99 26.94
CA ILE A 223 -2.76 5.05 26.20
C ILE A 223 -1.65 5.16 27.24
N ALA A 224 -0.75 4.21 27.24
CA ALA A 224 0.39 4.18 28.14
C ALA A 224 1.67 3.92 27.36
N CYS A 225 2.80 4.45 27.86
CA CYS A 225 4.13 4.24 27.31
C CYS A 225 4.98 3.38 28.26
N GLY A 226 6.11 2.84 27.81
CA GLY A 226 6.86 1.83 28.54
C GLY A 226 6.07 0.52 28.69
N VAL A 227 5.26 0.18 27.68
CA VAL A 227 4.40 -1.02 27.75
C VAL A 227 5.19 -2.27 27.38
N HIS A 228 5.11 -3.26 28.28
CA HIS A 228 5.71 -4.58 28.11
C HIS A 228 4.63 -5.66 28.06
N SER A 229 4.98 -6.81 27.52
CA SER A 229 4.10 -7.99 27.53
C SER A 229 3.95 -8.53 28.95
N ALA A 230 2.70 -8.78 29.39
CA ALA A 230 2.41 -9.40 30.68
C ALA A 230 2.33 -10.93 30.61
N GLY A 231 2.33 -11.51 29.42
CA GLY A 231 2.14 -12.95 29.21
C GLY A 231 3.34 -13.66 28.56
N PHE A 232 4.30 -12.93 28.01
CA PHE A 232 5.39 -13.53 27.23
C PHE A 232 6.76 -13.11 27.75
N THR A 233 7.68 -14.08 27.80
CA THR A 233 9.13 -13.86 28.00
C THR A 233 9.93 -14.66 26.98
N ARG A 234 11.22 -14.32 26.81
CA ARG A 234 12.13 -15.08 25.92
C ARG A 234 12.43 -16.48 26.43
N GLY A 235 12.36 -16.70 27.74
CA GLY A 235 12.63 -17.98 28.35
C GLY A 235 11.43 -18.86 28.60
N GLY A 236 10.22 -18.32 28.42
CA GLY A 236 8.94 -18.95 28.70
C GLY A 236 8.38 -18.55 30.08
N LEU A 237 7.08 -18.24 30.10
CA LEU A 237 6.31 -17.84 31.27
C LEU A 237 5.13 -18.80 31.48
N ILE A 238 4.98 -19.35 32.66
CA ILE A 238 3.79 -20.12 33.05
C ILE A 238 2.64 -19.15 33.28
N THR A 239 1.59 -19.25 32.47
CA THR A 239 0.49 -18.27 32.42
C THR A 239 -0.79 -18.74 33.10
N GLY A 240 -0.84 -20.00 33.56
CA GLY A 240 -2.02 -20.57 34.21
C GLY A 240 -1.70 -21.59 35.31
N GLY A 241 -2.73 -21.89 36.08
CA GLY A 241 -2.64 -22.88 37.17
C GLY A 241 -1.87 -22.39 38.41
N PRO A 242 -1.58 -23.27 39.35
CA PRO A 242 -0.91 -22.93 40.64
C PRO A 242 0.51 -22.40 40.49
N LEU A 243 1.18 -22.68 39.37
CA LEU A 243 2.54 -22.23 39.08
C LEU A 243 2.59 -20.92 38.28
N ARG A 244 1.47 -20.26 38.01
CA ARG A 244 1.38 -18.98 37.26
C ARG A 244 2.38 -17.96 37.81
N GLY A 245 3.04 -17.20 36.91
CA GLY A 245 4.01 -16.19 37.27
C GLY A 245 5.41 -16.77 37.53
N THR A 246 5.67 -18.03 37.14
CA THR A 246 7.02 -18.59 37.08
C THR A 246 7.56 -18.43 35.66
N GLU A 247 8.66 -17.70 35.48
CA GLU A 247 9.41 -17.61 34.24
C GLU A 247 10.70 -18.47 34.33
N PHE A 248 11.22 -18.82 33.14
CA PHE A 248 12.46 -19.57 33.03
C PHE A 248 13.60 -18.62 32.60
N GLY A 249 14.57 -18.43 33.51
CA GLY A 249 15.79 -17.68 33.22
C GLY A 249 16.81 -18.51 32.42
N ILE A 250 18.03 -17.99 32.31
CA ILE A 250 19.14 -18.67 31.62
C ILE A 250 19.34 -20.07 32.18
N GLY A 251 19.51 -21.05 31.28
CA GLY A 251 19.66 -22.47 31.67
C GLY A 251 18.38 -23.13 32.23
N GLY A 252 17.22 -22.53 32.01
CA GLY A 252 15.92 -23.06 32.42
C GLY A 252 15.64 -22.95 33.93
N VAL A 253 16.40 -22.12 34.66
CA VAL A 253 16.21 -21.92 36.10
C VAL A 253 14.91 -21.14 36.34
N PRO A 254 13.96 -21.69 37.13
CA PRO A 254 12.69 -21.02 37.39
C PRO A 254 12.89 -19.84 38.36
N GLN A 255 12.27 -18.72 38.04
CA GLN A 255 12.30 -17.52 38.88
C GLN A 255 10.93 -16.83 38.88
N PRO A 256 10.61 -15.95 39.85
CA PRO A 256 9.38 -15.20 39.87
C PRO A 256 9.37 -14.13 38.74
N PHE A 257 8.29 -14.11 37.96
CA PHE A 257 8.03 -13.03 36.98
C PHE A 257 7.58 -11.76 37.71
N GLN A 258 8.20 -10.63 37.37
CA GLN A 258 7.85 -9.34 37.96
C GLN A 258 6.79 -8.65 37.09
N TYR A 259 5.55 -8.60 37.59
CA TYR A 259 4.49 -7.85 36.95
C TYR A 259 4.67 -6.34 37.15
N GLY A 260 4.46 -5.55 36.10
CA GLY A 260 4.43 -4.10 36.16
C GLY A 260 3.06 -3.54 36.63
N SER A 261 2.89 -2.25 36.51
CA SER A 261 1.61 -1.59 36.79
C SER A 261 0.63 -1.74 35.62
N LEU A 262 -0.66 -1.43 35.85
CA LEU A 262 -1.73 -1.54 34.85
C LEU A 262 -1.82 -2.90 34.16
N ALA A 263 -1.38 -3.97 34.83
CA ALA A 263 -1.28 -5.30 34.24
C ALA A 263 -2.66 -5.82 33.78
N SER A 264 -2.74 -6.22 32.53
CA SER A 264 -3.83 -6.99 31.94
C SER A 264 -3.33 -8.42 31.63
N THR A 265 -4.12 -9.21 30.91
CA THR A 265 -3.69 -10.55 30.46
C THR A 265 -2.51 -10.48 29.49
N LEU A 266 -2.40 -9.42 28.71
CA LEU A 266 -1.43 -9.33 27.60
C LEU A 266 -0.37 -8.26 27.80
N SER A 267 -0.70 -7.16 28.48
CA SER A 267 0.13 -5.97 28.57
C SER A 267 0.21 -5.43 29.99
N MET A 268 1.31 -4.75 30.28
CA MET A 268 1.56 -4.04 31.54
C MET A 268 2.52 -2.89 31.28
N VAL A 269 2.60 -1.92 32.20
CA VAL A 269 3.59 -0.84 32.16
C VAL A 269 4.77 -1.23 33.03
N GLY A 270 5.98 -1.30 32.45
CA GLY A 270 7.17 -1.79 33.13
C GLY A 270 7.11 -3.30 33.40
N GLY A 271 7.82 -3.75 34.44
CA GLY A 271 7.95 -5.17 34.79
C GLY A 271 9.01 -5.90 33.97
N SER A 272 9.14 -7.24 34.16
CA SER A 272 10.18 -8.04 33.47
C SER A 272 9.78 -8.62 32.13
N GLY A 273 8.59 -8.28 31.63
CA GLY A 273 8.13 -8.69 30.31
C GLY A 273 8.88 -8.00 29.17
N GLU A 274 8.76 -8.56 27.99
CA GLU A 274 9.44 -8.06 26.79
C GLU A 274 8.71 -6.87 26.15
N ASP A 275 9.44 -5.82 25.80
CA ASP A 275 9.01 -4.85 24.79
C ASP A 275 9.25 -5.45 23.39
N HIS A 276 8.29 -6.23 22.94
CA HIS A 276 8.38 -6.92 21.66
C HIS A 276 8.36 -5.96 20.48
N GLY A 277 7.62 -4.83 20.60
CA GLY A 277 7.49 -3.83 19.55
C GLY A 277 8.81 -3.14 19.21
N ALA A 278 9.68 -2.95 20.19
CA ALA A 278 10.98 -2.30 20.02
C ALA A 278 11.88 -2.96 18.97
N ASN A 279 11.72 -4.27 18.76
CA ASN A 279 12.56 -5.05 17.86
C ASN A 279 12.00 -5.18 16.44
N PHE A 280 10.83 -4.60 16.16
CA PHE A 280 10.30 -4.60 14.79
C PHE A 280 11.03 -3.59 13.92
N PRO A 281 11.32 -3.93 12.65
CA PRO A 281 11.86 -2.96 11.71
C PRO A 281 10.82 -1.87 11.39
N ALA A 282 11.29 -0.63 11.29
CA ALA A 282 10.45 0.49 10.90
C ALA A 282 10.37 0.63 9.36
N VAL A 283 11.49 0.34 8.66
CA VAL A 283 11.59 0.42 7.21
C VAL A 283 12.44 -0.74 6.68
N PRO A 284 11.98 -1.50 5.67
CA PRO A 284 12.77 -2.57 5.06
C PRO A 284 13.98 -2.03 4.28
N LYS A 285 15.00 -2.87 4.13
CA LYS A 285 16.05 -2.64 3.12
C LYS A 285 15.45 -2.87 1.75
N VAL A 286 15.71 -1.94 0.81
CA VAL A 286 15.19 -2.05 -0.55
C VAL A 286 16.30 -1.76 -1.56
N GLU A 287 16.37 -2.57 -2.61
CA GLU A 287 17.18 -2.35 -3.80
C GLU A 287 16.28 -2.33 -5.03
N ARG A 288 16.49 -1.36 -5.93
CA ARG A 288 15.71 -1.22 -7.17
C ARG A 288 16.63 -1.02 -8.35
N THR A 289 16.28 -1.67 -9.47
CA THR A 289 16.94 -1.48 -10.75
C THR A 289 15.86 -1.25 -11.80
N THR A 290 16.00 -0.18 -12.59
CA THR A 290 15.10 0.08 -13.71
C THR A 290 15.89 0.23 -15.00
N GLY A 291 15.31 -0.19 -16.11
CA GLY A 291 15.82 0.01 -17.45
C GLY A 291 14.67 0.28 -18.40
N PHE A 292 14.86 1.24 -19.30
CA PHE A 292 13.85 1.62 -20.30
C PHE A 292 14.52 1.96 -21.61
N ALA A 293 13.87 1.61 -22.72
CA ALA A 293 14.26 2.01 -24.05
C ALA A 293 13.02 2.31 -24.89
N HIS A 294 13.07 3.37 -25.66
CA HIS A 294 12.04 3.74 -26.62
C HIS A 294 12.71 4.10 -27.96
N ALA A 295 12.29 3.44 -29.02
CA ALA A 295 12.71 3.70 -30.38
C ALA A 295 11.50 4.10 -31.21
N ARG A 296 11.60 5.19 -31.93
CA ARG A 296 10.59 5.61 -32.92
C ARG A 296 11.20 5.76 -34.31
N TYR A 297 10.38 5.55 -35.33
CA TYR A 297 10.77 5.75 -36.71
C TYR A 297 9.60 6.34 -37.52
N ASP A 298 9.85 7.45 -38.17
CA ASP A 298 8.89 8.16 -39.04
C ASP A 298 8.91 7.50 -40.42
N LEU A 299 7.93 6.61 -40.67
CA LEU A 299 7.75 5.94 -41.97
C LEU A 299 7.45 6.97 -43.06
N THR A 300 6.60 7.94 -42.73
CA THR A 300 6.31 9.13 -43.54
C THR A 300 6.21 10.35 -42.62
N ASP A 301 6.08 11.55 -43.13
CA ASP A 301 5.89 12.79 -42.34
C ASP A 301 4.64 12.72 -41.46
N ASN A 302 3.67 11.88 -41.81
CA ASN A 302 2.40 11.72 -41.09
C ASN A 302 2.21 10.39 -40.41
N PHE A 303 3.21 9.49 -40.42
CA PHE A 303 3.06 8.17 -39.82
C PHE A 303 4.35 7.67 -39.14
N THR A 304 4.26 7.47 -37.84
CA THR A 304 5.36 7.04 -36.97
C THR A 304 5.04 5.69 -36.40
N VAL A 305 6.02 4.80 -36.34
CA VAL A 305 5.99 3.53 -35.58
C VAL A 305 6.93 3.61 -34.41
N PHE A 306 6.63 2.89 -33.32
CA PHE A 306 7.48 2.84 -32.15
C PHE A 306 7.59 1.45 -31.54
N LEU A 307 8.69 1.23 -30.83
CA LEU A 307 8.95 0.07 -29.97
C LEU A 307 9.46 0.55 -28.63
N GLU A 308 8.94 -0.02 -27.55
CA GLU A 308 9.26 0.35 -26.19
C GLU A 308 9.50 -0.88 -25.34
N GLY A 309 10.52 -0.85 -24.47
CA GLY A 309 10.85 -1.90 -23.53
C GLY A 309 11.06 -1.33 -22.13
N LEU A 310 10.42 -1.93 -21.12
CA LEU A 310 10.58 -1.63 -19.70
C LEU A 310 11.06 -2.86 -18.94
N TYR A 311 12.06 -2.68 -18.12
CA TYR A 311 12.51 -3.61 -17.10
C TYR A 311 12.55 -2.91 -15.75
N GLY A 312 11.88 -3.45 -14.74
CA GLY A 312 11.95 -2.99 -13.37
C GLY A 312 12.10 -4.15 -12.40
N GLU A 313 13.02 -4.04 -11.45
CA GLU A 313 13.20 -5.01 -10.38
C GLU A 313 13.30 -4.29 -9.03
N SER A 314 12.52 -4.74 -8.06
CA SER A 314 12.61 -4.32 -6.66
C SER A 314 12.86 -5.54 -5.79
N LYS A 315 13.85 -5.46 -4.91
CA LYS A 315 14.14 -6.45 -3.88
C LYS A 315 13.96 -5.81 -2.52
N ALA A 316 13.32 -6.53 -1.58
CA ALA A 316 13.22 -6.08 -0.21
C ALA A 316 13.66 -7.18 0.75
N HIS A 317 14.40 -6.78 1.78
CA HIS A 317 14.81 -7.63 2.88
C HIS A 317 14.22 -7.06 4.17
N TYR A 318 13.49 -7.90 4.89
CA TYR A 318 12.72 -7.48 6.04
C TYR A 318 12.75 -8.54 7.14
N GLY A 319 13.38 -8.22 8.28
CA GLY A 319 13.28 -9.02 9.49
C GLY A 319 11.99 -8.66 10.23
N SER A 320 11.05 -9.59 10.31
CA SER A 320 9.79 -9.38 10.99
C SER A 320 9.93 -9.71 12.51
N THR A 321 8.92 -10.32 13.08
CA THR A 321 8.88 -10.74 14.48
C THR A 321 9.62 -12.06 14.69
N ALA A 322 10.04 -12.35 15.94
CA ALA A 322 10.37 -13.71 16.34
C ALA A 322 9.09 -14.59 16.31
N PRO A 323 9.18 -15.89 16.01
CA PRO A 323 8.10 -16.83 16.25
C PRO A 323 7.68 -16.82 17.74
N TRP A 324 6.43 -17.17 18.01
CA TRP A 324 5.91 -17.14 19.37
C TRP A 324 4.73 -18.10 19.54
N GLU A 325 4.57 -18.66 20.76
CA GLU A 325 3.43 -19.47 21.12
C GLU A 325 2.76 -18.94 22.39
N GLY A 326 1.45 -18.82 22.34
CA GLY A 326 0.67 -18.28 23.44
C GLY A 326 -0.84 -18.27 23.16
N GLN A 327 -1.64 -17.93 24.16
CA GLN A 327 -3.09 -17.98 24.07
C GLN A 327 -3.60 -19.35 23.60
N THR A 328 -4.28 -19.41 22.45
CA THR A 328 -4.83 -20.64 21.88
C THR A 328 -3.77 -21.60 21.33
N THR A 329 -2.53 -21.11 21.12
CA THR A 329 -1.37 -21.89 20.66
C THR A 329 -0.33 -22.09 21.75
N ALA A 330 -0.67 -21.86 23.04
CA ALA A 330 0.24 -22.02 24.15
C ALA A 330 0.85 -23.42 24.21
N TYR A 331 2.13 -23.49 24.57
CA TYR A 331 2.73 -24.79 24.91
C TYR A 331 2.05 -25.39 26.15
N THR A 332 1.57 -26.59 26.03
CA THR A 332 1.12 -27.38 27.19
C THR A 332 2.26 -28.29 27.62
N ILE A 333 2.84 -27.99 28.77
CA ILE A 333 4.00 -28.69 29.29
C ILE A 333 3.55 -29.69 30.35
N TYR A 334 3.98 -30.96 30.21
CA TYR A 334 3.66 -32.04 31.11
C TYR A 334 4.78 -32.25 32.13
N ASN A 335 4.43 -32.81 33.31
CA ASN A 335 5.33 -33.00 34.44
C ASN A 335 6.47 -34.01 34.17
N ASP A 336 6.37 -34.83 33.15
CA ASP A 336 7.38 -35.80 32.72
C ASP A 336 8.29 -35.26 31.60
N ASN A 337 8.19 -33.97 31.26
CA ASN A 337 9.07 -33.34 30.26
C ASN A 337 10.52 -33.36 30.81
N ALA A 338 11.42 -33.99 30.04
CA ALA A 338 12.79 -34.25 30.44
C ALA A 338 13.67 -32.99 30.62
N PHE A 339 13.26 -31.85 30.09
CA PHE A 339 13.96 -30.56 30.21
C PHE A 339 13.47 -29.71 31.39
N LEU A 340 12.40 -30.12 32.10
CA LEU A 340 11.89 -29.36 33.24
C LEU A 340 12.90 -29.36 34.39
N HIS A 341 13.07 -28.19 34.99
CA HIS A 341 13.87 -28.07 36.19
C HIS A 341 13.24 -28.88 37.34
N PRO A 342 14.02 -29.68 38.12
CA PRO A 342 13.49 -30.57 39.18
C PRO A 342 12.59 -29.86 40.19
N SER A 343 12.88 -28.62 40.56
CA SER A 343 12.04 -27.83 41.46
C SER A 343 10.66 -27.49 40.88
N VAL A 344 10.52 -27.38 39.56
CA VAL A 344 9.21 -27.18 38.92
C VAL A 344 8.42 -28.48 38.98
N VAL A 345 9.04 -29.62 38.67
CA VAL A 345 8.42 -30.95 38.79
C VAL A 345 7.91 -31.20 40.20
N GLN A 346 8.72 -30.87 41.24
CA GLN A 346 8.30 -30.99 42.62
C GLN A 346 7.11 -30.09 42.95
N ARG A 347 7.13 -28.83 42.53
CA ARG A 347 6.01 -27.89 42.74
C ARG A 347 4.74 -28.34 42.02
N MET A 348 4.84 -29.00 40.87
CA MET A 348 3.70 -29.62 40.17
C MET A 348 3.12 -30.78 40.99
N ALA A 349 3.98 -31.64 41.53
CA ALA A 349 3.56 -32.76 42.38
C ALA A 349 2.86 -32.23 43.65
N ASP A 350 3.46 -31.24 44.32
CA ASP A 350 2.91 -30.62 45.54
C ASP A 350 1.55 -29.98 45.29
N ALA A 351 1.35 -29.39 44.07
CA ALA A 351 0.12 -28.75 43.64
C ALA A 351 -0.92 -29.76 43.03
N GLY A 352 -0.56 -31.03 42.85
CA GLY A 352 -1.42 -32.05 42.27
C GLY A 352 -1.74 -31.82 40.80
N VAL A 353 -0.87 -31.14 40.03
CA VAL A 353 -1.07 -30.85 38.62
C VAL A 353 -0.09 -31.60 37.72
N THR A 354 -0.57 -32.08 36.59
CA THR A 354 0.21 -32.87 35.62
C THR A 354 0.69 -32.06 34.42
N SER A 355 0.17 -30.86 34.23
CA SER A 355 0.56 -29.97 33.13
C SER A 355 0.30 -28.50 33.47
N PHE A 356 0.90 -27.58 32.69
CA PHE A 356 0.66 -26.16 32.75
C PHE A 356 0.78 -25.51 31.37
N PRO A 357 0.07 -24.39 31.07
CA PRO A 357 0.27 -23.58 29.86
C PRO A 357 1.48 -22.67 30.02
N MET A 358 2.33 -22.62 28.99
CA MET A 358 3.49 -21.74 28.92
C MET A 358 3.44 -20.89 27.64
N TRP A 359 3.66 -19.58 27.79
CA TRP A 359 3.78 -18.67 26.66
C TRP A 359 5.24 -18.23 26.50
N ARG A 360 5.68 -18.11 25.23
CA ARG A 360 7.08 -17.83 24.92
C ARG A 360 7.27 -17.06 23.64
N TYR A 361 8.17 -16.06 23.67
CA TYR A 361 8.78 -15.50 22.45
C TYR A 361 10.00 -16.33 22.08
N ASN A 362 10.01 -16.90 20.89
CA ASN A 362 11.03 -17.81 20.41
C ASN A 362 12.17 -17.05 19.68
N TYR A 363 12.77 -16.01 20.32
CA TYR A 363 13.84 -15.21 19.72
C TYR A 363 15.08 -16.03 19.34
N ASP A 364 15.33 -17.12 20.02
CA ASP A 364 16.42 -18.06 19.74
C ASP A 364 16.17 -18.97 18.52
N PHE A 365 14.94 -18.93 17.95
CA PHE A 365 14.67 -19.53 16.63
C PHE A 365 15.13 -18.62 15.48
N GLY A 366 15.52 -17.38 15.78
CA GLY A 366 15.77 -16.31 14.84
C GLY A 366 14.50 -15.50 14.51
N LEU A 367 14.68 -14.33 13.96
CA LEU A 367 13.56 -13.56 13.41
C LEU A 367 13.03 -14.23 12.13
N LEU A 368 11.75 -14.10 11.88
CA LEU A 368 11.17 -14.40 10.56
C LEU A 368 11.73 -13.41 9.56
N ILE A 369 12.50 -13.87 8.59
CA ILE A 369 13.13 -13.02 7.59
C ILE A 369 12.37 -13.21 6.28
N ALA A 370 11.73 -12.14 5.82
CA ALA A 370 11.08 -12.10 4.51
C ALA A 370 12.00 -11.44 3.48
N ASP A 371 12.37 -12.21 2.47
CA ASP A 371 13.06 -11.73 1.27
C ASP A 371 12.08 -11.75 0.10
N SER A 372 11.90 -10.61 -0.56
CA SER A 372 11.02 -10.49 -1.71
C SER A 372 11.73 -9.94 -2.94
N ARG A 373 11.31 -10.39 -4.10
CA ARG A 373 11.78 -9.93 -5.40
C ARG A 373 10.61 -9.75 -6.33
N ASN A 374 10.36 -8.51 -6.72
CA ASN A 374 9.34 -8.13 -7.68
C ASN A 374 10.01 -7.71 -8.99
N ARG A 375 9.66 -8.32 -10.12
CA ARG A 375 10.25 -8.04 -11.43
C ARG A 375 9.18 -7.86 -12.49
N THR A 376 9.18 -6.70 -13.12
CA THR A 376 8.31 -6.37 -14.25
C THR A 376 9.10 -6.30 -15.55
N LYS A 377 8.57 -6.90 -16.59
CA LYS A 377 9.02 -6.77 -17.98
C LYS A 377 7.83 -6.39 -18.84
N ARG A 378 8.00 -5.39 -19.70
CA ARG A 378 6.96 -4.94 -20.60
C ARG A 378 7.56 -4.59 -21.96
N VAL A 379 6.89 -4.97 -23.02
CA VAL A 379 7.20 -4.59 -24.39
C VAL A 379 5.93 -4.00 -25.00
N THR A 380 6.06 -2.82 -25.59
CA THR A 380 4.95 -2.15 -26.30
C THR A 380 5.42 -1.77 -27.69
N THR A 381 4.61 -2.06 -28.70
CA THR A 381 4.82 -1.61 -30.07
C THR A 381 3.56 -0.99 -30.62
N GLY A 382 3.71 -0.02 -31.47
CA GLY A 382 2.53 0.67 -32.01
C GLY A 382 2.85 1.68 -33.09
N PHE A 383 1.83 2.40 -33.44
CA PHE A 383 1.89 3.44 -34.46
C PHE A 383 1.07 4.67 -34.06
N GLN A 384 1.46 5.81 -34.59
CA GLN A 384 0.75 7.07 -34.51
C GLN A 384 0.74 7.68 -35.91
N GLY A 385 -0.38 8.27 -36.31
CA GLY A 385 -0.45 8.88 -37.64
C GLY A 385 -1.54 9.92 -37.78
N LYS A 386 -1.49 10.67 -38.88
CA LYS A 386 -2.54 11.63 -39.32
C LYS A 386 -3.04 11.24 -40.70
N ILE A 387 -4.35 11.20 -40.87
CA ILE A 387 -5.05 10.93 -42.14
C ILE A 387 -6.05 12.08 -42.34
N GLY A 388 -5.66 13.11 -43.10
CA GLY A 388 -6.40 14.36 -43.18
C GLY A 388 -6.46 15.02 -41.78
N GLU A 389 -7.66 15.38 -41.31
CA GLU A 389 -7.90 15.99 -40.00
C GLU A 389 -7.97 14.96 -38.85
N TRP A 390 -7.79 13.67 -39.18
CA TRP A 390 -7.89 12.59 -38.19
C TRP A 390 -6.52 12.12 -37.68
N SER A 391 -6.34 12.08 -36.39
CA SER A 391 -5.21 11.41 -35.76
C SER A 391 -5.61 9.97 -35.41
N ILE A 392 -4.76 9.00 -35.74
CA ILE A 392 -4.93 7.58 -35.39
C ILE A 392 -3.76 7.14 -34.52
N ASN A 393 -4.08 6.37 -33.47
CA ASN A 393 -3.10 5.77 -32.58
C ASN A 393 -3.49 4.32 -32.30
N GLY A 394 -2.54 3.41 -32.35
CA GLY A 394 -2.78 2.01 -32.00
C GLY A 394 -1.53 1.39 -31.40
N TYR A 395 -1.71 0.45 -30.45
CA TYR A 395 -0.60 -0.28 -29.87
C TYR A 395 -0.99 -1.70 -29.44
N TYR A 396 0.02 -2.55 -29.40
CA TYR A 396 0.02 -3.84 -28.73
C TYR A 396 1.01 -3.78 -27.58
N GLU A 397 0.63 -4.34 -26.44
CA GLU A 397 1.45 -4.46 -25.26
C GLU A 397 1.44 -5.89 -24.72
N HIS A 398 2.60 -6.38 -24.33
CA HIS A 398 2.78 -7.58 -23.54
C HIS A 398 3.59 -7.26 -22.29
N GLY A 399 3.01 -7.54 -21.13
CA GLY A 399 3.64 -7.33 -19.83
C GLY A 399 3.62 -8.59 -18.96
N GLU A 400 4.70 -8.80 -18.22
CA GLU A 400 4.82 -9.84 -17.21
C GLU A 400 5.38 -9.25 -15.92
N ASN A 401 4.76 -9.64 -14.80
CA ASN A 401 5.30 -9.38 -13.46
C ASN A 401 5.53 -10.72 -12.76
N THR A 402 6.74 -10.93 -12.22
CA THR A 402 7.07 -12.07 -11.36
C THR A 402 7.35 -11.58 -9.95
N TYR A 403 6.66 -12.15 -8.98
CA TYR A 403 6.89 -11.91 -7.56
C TYR A 403 7.32 -13.20 -6.90
N HIS A 404 8.52 -13.20 -6.30
CA HIS A 404 9.05 -14.30 -5.50
C HIS A 404 9.24 -13.82 -4.08
N GLN A 405 8.79 -14.61 -3.09
CA GLN A 405 8.99 -14.33 -1.67
C GLN A 405 9.39 -15.59 -0.94
N THR A 406 10.35 -15.46 -0.03
CA THR A 406 10.68 -16.47 0.97
C THR A 406 10.50 -15.92 2.37
N THR A 407 10.11 -16.77 3.34
CA THR A 407 10.11 -16.44 4.77
C THR A 407 10.89 -17.52 5.50
N GLN A 408 12.06 -17.15 6.01
CA GLN A 408 12.99 -18.04 6.70
C GLN A 408 12.67 -18.10 8.19
N ASN A 409 13.21 -19.12 8.89
CA ASN A 409 13.05 -19.37 10.31
C ASN A 409 11.59 -19.61 10.74
N ASN A 410 10.74 -20.05 9.81
CA ASN A 410 9.34 -20.31 10.07
C ASN A 410 9.16 -21.68 10.69
N PRO A 411 8.56 -21.82 11.90
CA PRO A 411 8.34 -23.11 12.51
C PRO A 411 7.31 -23.96 11.76
N ILE A 412 7.56 -25.27 11.70
CA ILE A 412 6.62 -26.27 11.18
C ILE A 412 5.82 -26.78 12.38
N VAL A 413 4.53 -26.46 12.41
CA VAL A 413 3.65 -26.64 13.58
C VAL A 413 3.72 -28.06 14.15
N ASN A 414 3.51 -29.08 13.34
CA ASN A 414 3.50 -30.45 13.81
C ASN A 414 4.86 -30.89 14.37
N ARG A 415 5.96 -30.43 13.77
CA ARG A 415 7.31 -30.71 14.26
C ARG A 415 7.59 -29.97 15.55
N LEU A 416 7.16 -28.71 15.67
CA LEU A 416 7.35 -27.88 16.85
C LEU A 416 6.77 -28.55 18.10
N TYR A 417 5.47 -28.87 18.09
CA TYR A 417 4.82 -29.48 19.26
C TYR A 417 5.30 -30.90 19.56
N ASN A 418 5.64 -31.65 18.52
CA ASN A 418 6.24 -32.98 18.69
C ASN A 418 7.61 -32.90 19.40
N ALA A 419 8.48 -31.95 19.00
CA ALA A 419 9.81 -31.77 19.60
C ALA A 419 9.76 -31.25 21.03
N VAL A 420 8.76 -30.42 21.36
CA VAL A 420 8.57 -29.88 22.74
C VAL A 420 8.20 -30.97 23.72
N ASP A 421 7.46 -32.01 23.31
CA ASP A 421 7.13 -33.16 24.16
C ASP A 421 8.30 -34.14 24.25
N ALA A 422 9.31 -33.74 25.00
CA ALA A 422 10.55 -34.47 25.22
C ALA A 422 10.51 -35.26 26.52
N VAL A 423 10.90 -36.51 26.49
CA VAL A 423 10.89 -37.44 27.67
C VAL A 423 12.21 -38.16 27.78
N VAL A 424 12.46 -38.78 28.97
CA VAL A 424 13.59 -39.68 29.18
C VAL A 424 13.25 -41.04 28.55
N GLY A 425 13.98 -41.44 27.55
CA GLY A 425 13.84 -42.74 26.88
C GLY A 425 14.42 -43.92 27.68
N PRO A 426 14.21 -45.15 27.20
CA PRO A 426 14.64 -46.38 27.91
C PRO A 426 16.13 -46.45 28.23
N ASN A 427 16.97 -45.80 27.44
CA ASN A 427 18.43 -45.77 27.60
C ASN A 427 18.92 -44.55 28.42
N GLY A 428 18.03 -43.81 29.07
CA GLY A 428 18.35 -42.57 29.81
C GLY A 428 18.63 -41.35 28.92
N GLN A 429 18.47 -41.42 27.60
CA GLN A 429 18.62 -40.33 26.71
C GLN A 429 17.33 -39.54 26.60
N ILE A 430 17.43 -38.21 26.41
CA ILE A 430 16.26 -37.35 26.12
C ILE A 430 15.86 -37.54 24.67
N VAL A 431 14.61 -37.92 24.44
CA VAL A 431 14.02 -38.19 23.14
C VAL A 431 12.65 -37.53 23.03
N CYS A 432 12.14 -37.30 21.81
CA CYS A 432 10.72 -36.96 21.64
C CYS A 432 9.85 -38.15 22.08
N ARG A 433 8.71 -37.91 22.72
CA ARG A 433 7.82 -39.03 23.15
C ARG A 433 7.41 -39.90 21.94
N SER A 434 7.18 -39.29 20.79
CA SER A 434 6.80 -40.00 19.55
C SER A 434 7.86 -41.03 19.10
N THR A 435 9.14 -40.83 19.38
CA THR A 435 10.20 -41.79 19.00
C THR A 435 10.15 -43.08 19.82
N LEU A 436 9.44 -43.10 20.94
CA LEU A 436 9.21 -44.33 21.71
C LEU A 436 8.35 -45.34 20.94
N THR A 437 7.47 -44.87 20.10
CA THR A 437 6.59 -45.72 19.25
C THR A 437 6.98 -45.71 17.78
N GLN A 438 7.69 -44.69 17.32
CA GLN A 438 8.15 -44.49 15.94
C GLN A 438 9.62 -44.05 15.91
N PRO A 439 10.57 -44.99 16.14
CA PRO A 439 12.00 -44.66 16.33
C PRO A 439 12.65 -43.90 15.17
N ASP A 440 12.15 -44.11 13.95
CA ASP A 440 12.71 -43.55 12.71
C ASP A 440 11.99 -42.27 12.26
N ASN A 441 11.20 -41.62 13.11
CA ASN A 441 10.44 -40.42 12.73
C ASN A 441 11.31 -39.15 12.59
N GLY A 442 12.62 -39.22 12.91
CA GLY A 442 13.57 -38.11 12.75
C GLY A 442 13.40 -36.96 13.77
N CYS A 443 12.52 -37.11 14.78
CA CYS A 443 12.28 -36.07 15.75
C CYS A 443 13.50 -35.77 16.60
N VAL A 444 13.84 -34.48 16.75
CA VAL A 444 14.90 -33.98 17.62
C VAL A 444 14.26 -33.22 18.77
N PRO A 445 14.47 -33.65 20.05
CA PRO A 445 13.84 -33.01 21.18
C PRO A 445 14.28 -31.56 21.38
N LEU A 446 13.31 -30.69 21.64
CA LEU A 446 13.49 -29.24 21.72
C LEU A 446 13.36 -28.74 23.15
N ASN A 447 14.46 -28.23 23.73
CA ASN A 447 14.44 -27.53 25.02
C ASN A 447 13.98 -26.08 24.83
N ILE A 448 12.83 -25.72 25.42
CA ILE A 448 12.26 -24.35 25.34
C ILE A 448 12.29 -23.61 26.70
N PHE A 449 12.97 -24.18 27.73
CA PHE A 449 13.07 -23.57 29.04
C PHE A 449 14.33 -22.72 29.15
N GLY A 450 14.12 -21.38 29.17
CA GLY A 450 15.20 -20.40 29.17
C GLY A 450 15.62 -19.99 27.75
N TYR A 451 16.08 -18.77 27.63
CA TYR A 451 16.60 -18.21 26.35
C TYR A 451 17.94 -18.88 26.00
N GLY A 452 18.09 -19.28 24.73
CA GLY A 452 19.30 -19.93 24.21
C GLY A 452 19.40 -21.43 24.54
N SER A 453 18.35 -22.05 25.06
CA SER A 453 18.31 -23.49 25.40
C SER A 453 18.09 -24.44 24.20
N PRO A 454 17.41 -24.05 23.10
CA PRO A 454 17.27 -24.90 21.93
C PRO A 454 18.59 -25.27 21.28
N SER A 455 18.77 -26.55 20.96
CA SER A 455 19.96 -27.01 20.23
C SER A 455 19.85 -26.65 18.74
N THR A 456 20.99 -26.43 18.08
CA THR A 456 21.02 -26.15 16.62
C THR A 456 20.34 -27.26 15.82
N ALA A 457 20.49 -28.54 16.23
CA ALA A 457 19.86 -29.68 15.58
C ALA A 457 18.34 -29.65 15.70
N ALA A 458 17.80 -29.30 16.89
CA ALA A 458 16.37 -29.16 17.13
C ALA A 458 15.79 -28.00 16.31
N LEU A 459 16.46 -26.85 16.30
CA LEU A 459 16.05 -25.70 15.50
C LEU A 459 16.01 -26.06 14.00
N ALA A 460 17.03 -26.71 13.45
CA ALA A 460 17.06 -27.14 12.06
C ALA A 460 15.93 -28.13 11.71
N TRP A 461 15.43 -28.91 12.68
CA TRP A 461 14.33 -29.83 12.48
C TRP A 461 12.95 -29.15 12.52
N VAL A 462 12.76 -28.19 13.45
CA VAL A 462 11.46 -27.56 13.67
C VAL A 462 11.21 -26.34 12.78
N THR A 463 12.25 -25.72 12.19
CA THR A 463 12.10 -24.52 11.34
C THR A 463 12.40 -24.83 9.87
N GLY A 464 11.92 -23.98 9.01
CA GLY A 464 12.16 -24.06 7.56
C GLY A 464 11.91 -22.75 6.87
N THR A 465 11.76 -22.80 5.53
CA THR A 465 11.54 -21.64 4.67
C THR A 465 10.26 -21.82 3.87
N THR A 466 9.30 -20.96 4.14
CA THR A 466 8.07 -20.82 3.31
C THR A 466 8.43 -20.09 2.03
N TRP A 467 7.81 -20.42 0.91
CA TRP A 467 7.99 -19.66 -0.32
C TRP A 467 6.72 -19.58 -1.17
N GLN A 468 6.66 -18.55 -2.01
CA GLN A 468 5.65 -18.37 -3.05
C GLN A 468 6.25 -17.74 -4.30
N ASP A 469 5.75 -18.16 -5.44
CA ASP A 469 6.03 -17.61 -6.76
C ASP A 469 4.73 -17.21 -7.44
N GLN A 470 4.58 -15.92 -7.78
CA GLN A 470 3.43 -15.41 -8.50
C GLN A 470 3.85 -14.82 -9.84
N LEU A 471 3.17 -15.19 -10.90
CA LEU A 471 3.31 -14.64 -12.24
C LEU A 471 2.00 -13.96 -12.64
N VAL A 472 2.04 -12.65 -12.88
CA VAL A 472 0.94 -11.87 -13.47
C VAL A 472 1.30 -11.53 -14.91
N LYS A 473 0.38 -11.74 -15.85
CA LYS A 473 0.54 -11.37 -17.26
C LYS A 473 -0.58 -10.45 -17.71
N GLN A 474 -0.23 -9.53 -18.60
CA GLN A 474 -1.18 -8.65 -19.26
C GLN A 474 -0.86 -8.55 -20.75
N GLU A 475 -1.88 -8.65 -21.58
CA GLU A 475 -1.82 -8.37 -23.01
C GLU A 475 -2.88 -7.31 -23.33
N VAL A 476 -2.51 -6.29 -24.09
CA VAL A 476 -3.42 -5.19 -24.48
C VAL A 476 -3.28 -4.91 -25.97
N VAL A 477 -4.41 -4.75 -26.64
CA VAL A 477 -4.52 -4.10 -27.94
C VAL A 477 -5.47 -2.94 -27.81
N ASP A 478 -5.08 -1.73 -28.22
CA ASP A 478 -5.93 -0.54 -28.17
C ASP A 478 -5.74 0.24 -29.47
N VAL A 479 -6.84 0.70 -30.06
CA VAL A 479 -6.84 1.55 -31.24
C VAL A 479 -7.82 2.68 -31.03
N SER A 480 -7.38 3.91 -31.34
CA SER A 480 -8.20 5.11 -31.23
C SER A 480 -8.00 6.05 -32.41
N ILE A 481 -9.05 6.76 -32.74
CA ILE A 481 -9.04 7.81 -33.75
C ILE A 481 -9.68 9.07 -33.17
N ALA A 482 -9.09 10.22 -33.40
CA ALA A 482 -9.61 11.50 -32.95
C ALA A 482 -9.51 12.54 -34.05
N GLY A 483 -10.49 13.49 -34.15
CA GLY A 483 -10.50 14.52 -35.18
C GLY A 483 -11.53 15.58 -34.88
N LYS A 484 -11.60 16.56 -35.83
CA LYS A 484 -12.54 17.68 -35.80
C LYS A 484 -13.42 17.63 -37.04
N PRO A 485 -14.44 16.76 -37.10
CA PRO A 485 -15.18 16.46 -38.33
C PRO A 485 -16.05 17.61 -38.86
N PHE A 486 -16.45 18.55 -38.03
CA PHE A 486 -17.28 19.70 -38.41
C PHE A 486 -17.15 20.86 -37.43
N GLU A 487 -17.53 22.05 -37.86
CA GLU A 487 -17.60 23.26 -37.04
C GLU A 487 -19.05 23.60 -36.69
N LEU A 488 -19.26 24.08 -35.47
CA LEU A 488 -20.46 24.73 -35.00
C LEU A 488 -20.24 26.24 -34.92
N TRP A 489 -21.28 26.98 -34.53
CA TRP A 489 -21.23 28.45 -34.36
C TRP A 489 -20.17 28.94 -33.38
N ALA A 490 -19.75 28.09 -32.41
CA ALA A 490 -18.77 28.44 -31.41
C ALA A 490 -17.38 27.78 -31.64
N GLY A 491 -17.21 27.11 -32.77
CA GLY A 491 -15.93 26.48 -33.15
C GLY A 491 -16.01 24.98 -33.47
N PRO A 492 -14.86 24.33 -33.72
CA PRO A 492 -14.83 22.96 -34.17
C PRO A 492 -15.23 21.99 -33.06
N VAL A 493 -16.05 21.00 -33.40
CA VAL A 493 -16.37 19.86 -32.50
C VAL A 493 -15.26 18.85 -32.60
N SER A 494 -14.67 18.51 -31.46
CA SER A 494 -13.68 17.44 -31.36
C SER A 494 -14.36 16.12 -30.97
N VAL A 495 -13.99 15.02 -31.64
CA VAL A 495 -14.48 13.70 -31.34
C VAL A 495 -13.32 12.70 -31.26
N ALA A 496 -13.45 11.71 -30.37
CA ALA A 496 -12.57 10.54 -30.33
C ALA A 496 -13.41 9.28 -30.14
N PHE A 497 -13.03 8.21 -30.81
CA PHE A 497 -13.59 6.89 -30.62
C PHE A 497 -12.53 5.82 -30.80
N GLY A 498 -12.77 4.68 -30.21
CA GLY A 498 -11.83 3.57 -30.30
C GLY A 498 -12.35 2.33 -29.61
N GLY A 499 -11.49 1.34 -29.58
CA GLY A 499 -11.77 0.08 -28.91
C GLY A 499 -10.51 -0.62 -28.50
N GLY A 500 -10.64 -1.52 -27.56
CA GLY A 500 -9.54 -2.28 -27.02
C GLY A 500 -9.92 -3.68 -26.61
N TYR A 501 -8.90 -4.52 -26.54
CA TYR A 501 -8.96 -5.84 -25.95
C TYR A 501 -7.84 -6.00 -24.95
N ARG A 502 -8.16 -6.53 -23.77
CA ARG A 502 -7.17 -6.80 -22.72
C ARG A 502 -7.41 -8.18 -22.12
N ARG A 503 -6.32 -8.91 -21.90
CA ARG A 503 -6.30 -10.16 -21.15
C ARG A 503 -5.38 -10.01 -19.96
N GLU A 504 -5.85 -10.44 -18.79
CA GLU A 504 -5.04 -10.54 -17.58
C GLU A 504 -5.13 -11.96 -17.00
N SER A 505 -4.01 -12.44 -16.48
CA SER A 505 -3.93 -13.74 -15.81
C SER A 505 -2.94 -13.69 -14.66
N SER A 506 -3.21 -14.52 -13.65
CA SER A 506 -2.26 -14.76 -12.56
C SER A 506 -2.15 -16.25 -12.28
N ASN A 507 -0.93 -16.69 -12.00
CA ASN A 507 -0.65 -18.01 -11.50
C ASN A 507 0.32 -17.92 -10.33
N GLN A 508 -0.10 -18.43 -9.17
CA GLN A 508 0.71 -18.47 -7.94
C GLN A 508 0.88 -19.91 -7.52
N VAL A 509 2.14 -20.29 -7.35
CA VAL A 509 2.55 -21.59 -6.79
C VAL A 509 3.21 -21.35 -5.43
N VAL A 510 3.05 -22.30 -4.53
CA VAL A 510 3.50 -22.19 -3.13
C VAL A 510 4.13 -23.50 -2.69
N ASP A 511 4.85 -23.49 -1.59
CA ASP A 511 5.43 -24.69 -0.99
C ASP A 511 4.34 -25.68 -0.52
N ASP A 512 4.70 -26.96 -0.44
CA ASP A 512 3.78 -28.03 -0.07
C ASP A 512 3.28 -27.94 1.37
N ILE A 513 4.10 -27.42 2.31
CA ILE A 513 3.75 -27.31 3.72
C ILE A 513 2.64 -26.25 3.90
N SER A 514 2.67 -25.16 3.12
CA SER A 514 1.61 -24.15 3.13
C SER A 514 0.22 -24.70 2.77
N GLN A 515 0.16 -25.83 2.08
CA GLN A 515 -1.10 -26.46 1.62
C GLN A 515 -1.54 -27.63 2.51
N GLN A 516 -0.72 -28.02 3.49
CA GLN A 516 -1.06 -29.12 4.39
C GLN A 516 -2.14 -28.72 5.38
N ILE A 517 -3.02 -29.66 5.71
CA ILE A 517 -3.92 -29.50 6.85
C ILE A 517 -3.18 -29.95 8.10
N ARG A 518 -3.21 -29.14 9.13
CA ARG A 518 -2.65 -29.47 10.43
C ARG A 518 -3.45 -30.61 11.04
N THR A 519 -2.80 -31.72 11.29
CA THR A 519 -3.44 -32.92 11.83
C THR A 519 -2.60 -33.44 12.99
N PHE A 520 -3.22 -33.68 14.12
CA PHE A 520 -2.57 -34.37 15.21
C PHE A 520 -2.32 -35.83 14.81
N THR A 521 -1.06 -36.21 14.69
CA THR A 521 -0.68 -37.56 14.18
C THR A 521 -0.55 -38.59 15.31
N GLY A 522 -0.78 -38.18 16.58
CA GLY A 522 -0.59 -39.05 17.75
C GLY A 522 0.87 -39.26 18.16
N GLY A 523 1.09 -39.98 19.23
CA GLY A 523 2.42 -40.33 19.71
C GLY A 523 3.15 -39.24 20.52
N TYR A 524 2.56 -38.04 20.65
CA TYR A 524 3.03 -36.97 21.55
C TYR A 524 1.84 -36.24 22.18
N GLN A 525 2.11 -35.38 23.16
CA GLN A 525 1.10 -34.62 23.91
C GLN A 525 1.27 -33.11 23.68
N GLY A 526 0.26 -32.34 24.06
CA GLY A 526 0.33 -30.88 24.07
C GLY A 526 0.08 -30.20 22.73
N PHE A 527 -0.37 -30.94 21.71
CA PHE A 527 -0.82 -30.30 20.46
C PHE A 527 -2.11 -29.50 20.72
N PRO A 528 -2.13 -28.18 20.40
CA PRO A 528 -3.32 -27.37 20.63
C PRO A 528 -4.48 -27.81 19.73
N THR A 529 -5.63 -28.14 20.32
CA THR A 529 -6.83 -28.53 19.57
C THR A 529 -7.33 -27.41 18.65
N SER A 530 -7.03 -26.14 18.97
CA SER A 530 -7.31 -24.99 18.13
C SER A 530 -6.61 -25.01 16.78
N LEU A 531 -5.51 -25.76 16.65
CA LEU A 531 -4.75 -25.85 15.41
C LEU A 531 -5.19 -27.02 14.52
N GLU A 532 -5.92 -27.99 15.06
CA GLU A 532 -6.34 -29.17 14.33
C GLU A 532 -7.33 -28.82 13.22
N GLY A 533 -7.12 -29.39 12.04
CA GLY A 533 -7.95 -29.14 10.86
C GLY A 533 -7.67 -27.81 10.16
N GLN A 534 -6.78 -26.96 10.67
CA GLN A 534 -6.42 -25.73 9.97
C GLN A 534 -5.55 -25.98 8.75
N LEU A 535 -5.77 -25.20 7.68
CA LEU A 535 -4.94 -25.19 6.48
C LEU A 535 -3.63 -24.43 6.75
N GLY A 536 -2.52 -25.00 6.31
CA GLY A 536 -1.18 -24.43 6.41
C GLY A 536 -0.36 -25.04 7.55
N GLY A 537 0.72 -25.76 7.21
CA GLY A 537 1.58 -26.45 8.16
C GLY A 537 2.63 -25.58 8.84
N TRP A 538 2.85 -24.34 8.33
CA TRP A 538 3.73 -23.37 8.99
C TRP A 538 3.04 -22.65 10.14
N GLU A 539 3.77 -22.24 11.13
CA GLU A 539 3.25 -21.43 12.23
C GLU A 539 2.75 -20.07 11.70
N ARG A 540 3.57 -19.42 10.88
CA ARG A 540 3.28 -18.12 10.25
C ARG A 540 3.31 -18.27 8.74
N THR A 541 2.64 -17.36 8.04
CA THR A 541 2.72 -17.23 6.57
C THR A 541 2.49 -18.55 5.83
N ASN A 542 1.25 -18.81 5.49
CA ASN A 542 0.84 -19.96 4.70
C ASN A 542 0.20 -19.47 3.39
N PRO A 543 1.00 -19.04 2.38
CA PRO A 543 0.45 -18.62 1.10
C PRO A 543 -0.33 -19.74 0.45
N GLN A 544 -1.41 -19.38 -0.29
CA GLN A 544 -2.25 -20.35 -0.97
C GLN A 544 -2.13 -20.20 -2.48
N PRO A 545 -2.29 -21.27 -3.26
CA PRO A 545 -2.23 -21.18 -4.70
C PRO A 545 -3.36 -20.32 -5.26
N LEU A 546 -3.08 -19.62 -6.37
CA LEU A 546 -4.05 -18.84 -7.10
C LEU A 546 -3.81 -19.07 -8.61
N SER A 547 -4.86 -19.37 -9.36
CA SER A 547 -4.78 -19.47 -10.81
C SER A 547 -6.07 -18.99 -11.43
N GLY A 548 -5.98 -18.02 -12.32
CA GLY A 548 -7.14 -17.50 -13.02
C GLY A 548 -6.79 -16.48 -14.08
N LYS A 549 -7.78 -16.17 -14.91
CA LYS A 549 -7.68 -15.20 -15.99
C LYS A 549 -9.04 -14.56 -16.28
N TYR A 550 -9.01 -13.38 -16.86
CA TYR A 550 -10.17 -12.76 -17.49
C TYR A 550 -9.78 -12.01 -18.76
N ASP A 551 -10.75 -11.83 -19.63
CA ASP A 551 -10.65 -11.07 -20.86
C ASP A 551 -11.60 -9.87 -20.79
N VAL A 552 -11.23 -8.77 -21.43
CA VAL A 552 -12.00 -7.52 -21.48
C VAL A 552 -12.05 -7.03 -22.92
N SER A 553 -13.24 -6.77 -23.42
CA SER A 553 -13.45 -6.11 -24.73
C SER A 553 -14.18 -4.78 -24.49
N GLU A 554 -13.71 -3.70 -25.13
CA GLU A 554 -14.29 -2.40 -24.86
C GLU A 554 -14.33 -1.51 -26.11
N VAL A 555 -15.36 -0.65 -26.18
CA VAL A 555 -15.48 0.40 -27.17
C VAL A 555 -15.84 1.70 -26.46
N PHE A 556 -15.36 2.84 -26.97
CA PHE A 556 -15.62 4.15 -26.38
C PHE A 556 -15.81 5.22 -27.43
N ALA A 557 -16.52 6.27 -27.02
CA ALA A 557 -16.64 7.52 -27.75
C ALA A 557 -16.54 8.70 -26.78
N GLU A 558 -15.90 9.78 -27.22
CA GLU A 558 -15.75 11.03 -26.48
C GLU A 558 -15.95 12.21 -27.44
N THR A 559 -16.55 13.31 -26.97
CA THR A 559 -16.71 14.54 -27.69
C THR A 559 -16.50 15.76 -26.81
N LEU A 560 -15.94 16.81 -27.42
CA LEU A 560 -15.87 18.16 -26.85
C LEU A 560 -16.61 19.09 -27.83
N VAL A 561 -17.67 19.71 -27.33
CA VAL A 561 -18.58 20.58 -28.11
C VAL A 561 -18.47 22.00 -27.57
N PRO A 562 -17.89 22.96 -28.32
CA PRO A 562 -17.93 24.35 -27.94
C PRO A 562 -19.37 24.88 -28.15
N LEU A 563 -19.99 25.40 -27.08
CA LEU A 563 -21.36 25.88 -27.09
C LEU A 563 -21.42 27.40 -27.25
N LEU A 564 -20.51 28.14 -26.59
CA LEU A 564 -20.38 29.59 -26.68
C LEU A 564 -18.93 30.01 -26.82
N ARG A 565 -18.66 31.08 -27.60
CA ARG A 565 -17.37 31.77 -27.70
C ARG A 565 -17.65 33.24 -27.82
N ASP A 566 -16.90 34.08 -27.09
CA ASP A 566 -16.91 35.55 -27.16
C ASP A 566 -18.32 36.13 -27.11
N ALA A 567 -19.23 35.51 -26.36
CA ALA A 567 -20.61 35.94 -26.21
C ALA A 567 -20.78 36.83 -24.97
N PRO A 568 -21.79 37.71 -24.93
CA PRO A 568 -22.05 38.48 -23.71
C PRO A 568 -22.18 37.61 -22.46
N GLY A 569 -21.29 37.82 -21.51
CA GLY A 569 -21.24 37.04 -20.25
C GLY A 569 -20.66 35.63 -20.40
N ALA A 570 -20.05 35.26 -21.54
CA ALA A 570 -19.43 33.98 -21.76
C ALA A 570 -18.27 34.07 -22.75
N THR A 571 -17.05 34.20 -22.27
CA THR A 571 -15.83 34.03 -23.09
C THR A 571 -15.79 32.63 -23.69
N SER A 572 -16.17 31.63 -22.92
CA SER A 572 -16.32 30.25 -23.39
C SER A 572 -17.34 29.44 -22.58
N LEU A 573 -18.01 28.52 -23.28
CA LEU A 573 -18.81 27.45 -22.68
C LEU A 573 -18.60 26.21 -23.52
N ASP A 574 -18.05 25.17 -22.89
CA ASP A 574 -17.71 23.88 -23.51
C ASP A 574 -18.39 22.72 -22.79
N LEU A 575 -18.96 21.81 -23.57
CA LEU A 575 -19.51 20.54 -23.11
C LEU A 575 -18.57 19.40 -23.50
N ASN A 576 -18.13 18.62 -22.51
CA ASN A 576 -17.44 17.34 -22.70
C ASN A 576 -18.38 16.19 -22.39
N ALA A 577 -18.45 15.18 -23.25
CA ALA A 577 -19.21 13.96 -23.02
C ALA A 577 -18.39 12.74 -23.44
N ALA A 578 -18.44 11.67 -22.64
CA ALA A 578 -17.79 10.40 -22.93
C ALA A 578 -18.68 9.23 -22.52
N ALA A 579 -18.62 8.15 -23.29
CA ALA A 579 -19.26 6.89 -22.96
C ALA A 579 -18.35 5.72 -23.36
N ARG A 580 -18.37 4.65 -22.56
CA ARG A 580 -17.65 3.41 -22.81
C ARG A 580 -18.54 2.23 -22.47
N PHE A 581 -18.60 1.28 -23.39
CA PHE A 581 -19.16 -0.04 -23.15
C PHE A 581 -18.02 -1.04 -22.98
N THR A 582 -18.06 -1.83 -21.90
CA THR A 582 -17.03 -2.80 -21.53
C THR A 582 -17.69 -4.14 -21.22
N ASP A 583 -17.15 -5.23 -21.76
CA ASP A 583 -17.57 -6.60 -21.52
C ASP A 583 -16.45 -7.43 -20.93
N TYR A 584 -16.68 -7.99 -19.75
CA TYR A 584 -15.74 -8.84 -19.01
C TYR A 584 -16.17 -10.29 -19.12
N SER A 585 -15.25 -11.19 -19.42
CA SER A 585 -15.52 -12.63 -19.46
C SER A 585 -15.97 -13.22 -18.11
N THR A 586 -15.76 -12.52 -17.00
CA THR A 586 -16.12 -12.97 -15.63
C THR A 586 -17.25 -12.16 -15.02
N SER A 587 -17.16 -10.83 -15.12
CA SER A 587 -18.04 -9.91 -14.36
C SER A 587 -19.18 -9.33 -15.20
N GLY A 588 -19.30 -9.74 -16.48
CA GLY A 588 -20.35 -9.28 -17.38
C GLY A 588 -20.12 -7.89 -17.98
N SER A 589 -21.16 -7.36 -18.63
CA SER A 589 -21.10 -6.10 -19.39
C SER A 589 -21.52 -4.92 -18.54
N VAL A 590 -20.88 -3.77 -18.74
CA VAL A 590 -21.19 -2.52 -18.05
C VAL A 590 -20.93 -1.31 -18.93
N THR A 591 -21.69 -0.24 -18.72
CA THR A 591 -21.52 1.05 -19.41
C THR A 591 -21.10 2.13 -18.43
N THR A 592 -19.99 2.80 -18.73
CA THR A 592 -19.53 4.01 -18.04
C THR A 592 -19.79 5.23 -18.88
N TRP A 593 -20.04 6.37 -18.24
CA TRP A 593 -20.28 7.64 -18.93
C TRP A 593 -19.81 8.81 -18.07
N LYS A 594 -19.55 9.95 -18.75
CA LYS A 594 -19.15 11.20 -18.12
C LYS A 594 -19.74 12.37 -18.89
N LEU A 595 -20.23 13.36 -18.17
CA LEU A 595 -20.59 14.67 -18.68
C LEU A 595 -19.81 15.73 -17.92
N GLY A 596 -19.20 16.67 -18.63
CA GLY A 596 -18.46 17.79 -18.08
C GLY A 596 -18.85 19.10 -18.73
N LEU A 597 -18.92 20.15 -17.94
CA LEU A 597 -19.18 21.52 -18.42
C LEU A 597 -18.07 22.44 -17.91
N THR A 598 -17.55 23.26 -18.81
CA THR A 598 -16.58 24.32 -18.49
C THR A 598 -17.13 25.64 -18.95
N TYR A 599 -17.24 26.61 -18.03
CA TYR A 599 -17.83 27.93 -18.31
C TYR A 599 -16.89 29.04 -17.84
N SER A 600 -16.48 29.91 -18.75
CA SER A 600 -15.71 31.11 -18.46
C SER A 600 -16.55 32.32 -18.73
N PRO A 601 -17.13 32.99 -17.71
CA PRO A 601 -17.87 34.24 -17.92
C PRO A 601 -16.93 35.38 -18.38
N VAL A 602 -15.70 35.37 -17.88
CA VAL A 602 -14.59 36.25 -18.24
C VAL A 602 -13.30 35.43 -18.26
N ASP A 603 -12.23 35.92 -18.86
CA ASP A 603 -10.97 35.19 -19.00
C ASP A 603 -10.33 34.81 -17.66
N SER A 604 -10.51 35.67 -16.65
CA SER A 604 -9.94 35.46 -15.31
C SER A 604 -10.68 34.46 -14.43
N VAL A 605 -11.90 34.04 -14.80
CA VAL A 605 -12.72 33.13 -13.99
C VAL A 605 -13.27 32.00 -14.84
N ARG A 606 -13.07 30.77 -14.37
CA ARG A 606 -13.63 29.58 -15.01
C ARG A 606 -14.32 28.71 -13.98
N PHE A 607 -15.55 28.32 -14.27
CA PHE A 607 -16.27 27.28 -13.54
C PHE A 607 -16.13 25.96 -14.30
N ARG A 608 -15.98 24.86 -13.56
CA ARG A 608 -15.94 23.51 -14.11
C ARG A 608 -16.77 22.56 -13.27
N GLY A 609 -17.45 21.63 -13.92
CA GLY A 609 -18.23 20.62 -13.20
C GLY A 609 -18.33 19.34 -14.00
N THR A 610 -18.28 18.21 -13.33
CA THR A 610 -18.44 16.89 -13.96
C THR A 610 -19.37 16.01 -13.17
N VAL A 611 -20.10 15.16 -13.87
CA VAL A 611 -20.79 14.01 -13.32
C VAL A 611 -20.38 12.77 -14.11
N SER A 612 -20.10 11.67 -13.42
CA SER A 612 -19.73 10.42 -14.10
C SER A 612 -20.22 9.20 -13.34
N ARG A 613 -20.36 8.09 -14.10
CA ARG A 613 -20.45 6.74 -13.58
C ARG A 613 -19.18 6.00 -13.98
N ASP A 614 -18.46 5.56 -12.97
CA ASP A 614 -17.17 4.89 -13.08
C ASP A 614 -17.27 3.48 -12.53
N ILE A 615 -16.33 2.62 -12.91
CA ILE A 615 -16.35 1.21 -12.47
C ILE A 615 -14.98 0.71 -12.07
N ARG A 616 -15.02 -0.34 -11.22
CA ARG A 616 -13.90 -1.26 -11.02
C ARG A 616 -14.39 -2.71 -11.15
N ALA A 617 -13.80 -3.46 -12.06
CA ALA A 617 -14.03 -4.90 -12.12
C ALA A 617 -13.33 -5.60 -10.96
N ALA A 618 -13.84 -6.77 -10.57
CA ALA A 618 -13.17 -7.62 -9.59
C ALA A 618 -11.80 -8.07 -10.13
N ASN A 619 -10.78 -8.02 -9.28
CA ASN A 619 -9.41 -8.39 -9.64
C ASN A 619 -9.18 -9.91 -9.52
N LEU A 620 -8.01 -10.38 -9.97
CA LEU A 620 -7.68 -11.82 -10.00
C LEU A 620 -7.67 -12.46 -8.60
N THR A 621 -7.29 -11.71 -7.55
CA THR A 621 -7.36 -12.21 -6.17
C THR A 621 -8.81 -12.36 -5.71
N GLU A 622 -9.64 -11.36 -5.93
CA GLU A 622 -11.06 -11.38 -5.53
C GLU A 622 -11.85 -12.48 -6.26
N LEU A 623 -11.45 -12.79 -7.52
CA LEU A 623 -12.10 -13.82 -8.33
C LEU A 623 -11.59 -15.23 -8.01
N PHE A 624 -10.28 -15.42 -7.81
CA PHE A 624 -9.65 -16.73 -7.91
C PHE A 624 -8.74 -17.13 -6.75
N THR A 625 -8.65 -16.35 -5.66
CA THR A 625 -7.81 -16.75 -4.53
C THR A 625 -8.29 -18.08 -3.94
N GLY A 626 -7.34 -18.97 -3.62
CA GLY A 626 -7.61 -20.22 -2.92
C GLY A 626 -8.14 -19.96 -1.51
N ALA A 627 -8.73 -20.98 -0.90
CA ALA A 627 -9.28 -20.87 0.44
C ALA A 627 -8.18 -20.59 1.47
N THR A 628 -8.37 -19.55 2.28
CA THR A 628 -7.61 -19.32 3.50
C THR A 628 -8.51 -19.65 4.69
N GLN A 629 -7.93 -20.15 5.77
CA GLN A 629 -8.68 -20.61 6.93
C GLN A 629 -8.12 -20.00 8.22
N GLY A 630 -9.03 -19.68 9.13
CA GLY A 630 -8.71 -19.26 10.48
C GLY A 630 -9.78 -19.77 11.44
N GLN A 631 -9.46 -19.89 12.71
CA GLN A 631 -10.45 -20.24 13.73
C GLN A 631 -10.80 -19.02 14.58
N GLY A 632 -12.05 -18.98 15.03
CA GLY A 632 -12.54 -17.96 15.94
C GLY A 632 -13.67 -18.47 16.83
N ASN A 633 -13.77 -17.92 18.02
CA ASN A 633 -14.95 -18.11 18.86
C ASN A 633 -16.03 -17.17 18.34
N LEU A 634 -17.06 -17.74 17.70
CA LEU A 634 -18.16 -16.97 17.16
C LEU A 634 -19.44 -17.28 17.96
N THR A 635 -20.27 -16.25 18.19
CA THR A 635 -21.55 -16.41 18.85
C THR A 635 -22.60 -16.90 17.87
N ASP A 636 -23.22 -18.04 18.15
CA ASP A 636 -24.32 -18.58 17.36
C ASP A 636 -25.67 -18.20 18.00
N PRO A 637 -26.38 -17.17 17.50
CA PRO A 637 -27.66 -16.74 18.08
C PRO A 637 -28.81 -17.75 17.88
N PHE A 638 -28.64 -18.75 17.01
CA PHE A 638 -29.61 -19.84 16.84
C PHE A 638 -29.59 -20.81 18.02
N GLN A 639 -28.53 -20.79 18.84
CA GLN A 639 -28.44 -21.61 20.05
C GLN A 639 -29.01 -20.87 21.27
N PRO A 640 -29.68 -21.58 22.20
CA PRO A 640 -30.22 -20.99 23.42
C PRO A 640 -29.18 -20.30 24.29
N LEU A 641 -29.56 -19.28 25.03
CA LEU A 641 -28.70 -18.67 26.06
C LEU A 641 -28.26 -19.72 27.09
N GLY A 642 -27.00 -19.76 27.38
CA GLY A 642 -26.39 -20.74 28.32
C GLY A 642 -26.02 -22.08 27.68
N SER A 643 -26.33 -22.30 26.39
CA SER A 643 -25.88 -23.49 25.68
C SER A 643 -24.34 -23.47 25.54
N PRO A 644 -23.64 -24.58 25.77
CA PRO A 644 -22.21 -24.70 25.49
C PRO A 644 -21.90 -24.50 24.00
N ASN A 645 -22.88 -24.76 23.13
CA ASN A 645 -22.75 -24.61 21.67
C ASN A 645 -23.08 -23.19 21.19
N ARG A 646 -23.33 -22.24 22.10
CA ARG A 646 -23.62 -20.86 21.73
C ARG A 646 -22.38 -20.09 21.30
N THR A 647 -21.20 -20.44 21.77
CA THR A 647 -19.95 -19.81 21.38
C THR A 647 -18.93 -20.88 20.97
N PRO A 648 -19.19 -21.65 19.91
CA PRO A 648 -18.28 -22.68 19.46
C PRO A 648 -17.01 -22.08 18.86
N VAL A 649 -15.95 -22.88 18.81
CA VAL A 649 -14.80 -22.61 17.96
C VAL A 649 -15.20 -22.96 16.54
N VAL A 650 -15.19 -21.96 15.65
CA VAL A 650 -15.69 -22.10 14.29
C VAL A 650 -14.54 -21.85 13.30
N MET A 651 -14.46 -22.68 12.26
CA MET A 651 -13.55 -22.46 11.14
C MET A 651 -14.11 -21.36 10.22
N VAL A 652 -13.39 -20.27 10.05
CA VAL A 652 -13.73 -19.20 9.10
C VAL A 652 -12.91 -19.41 7.82
N ARG A 653 -13.59 -19.56 6.67
CA ARG A 653 -12.95 -19.83 5.38
C ARG A 653 -13.20 -18.69 4.42
N SER A 654 -12.14 -18.01 3.97
CA SER A 654 -12.21 -16.93 2.98
C SER A 654 -11.63 -17.39 1.64
N PHE A 655 -12.31 -17.09 0.54
CA PHE A 655 -11.89 -17.51 -0.81
C PHE A 655 -12.46 -16.59 -1.89
N GLY A 656 -11.92 -16.70 -3.12
CA GLY A 656 -12.34 -15.93 -4.27
C GLY A 656 -13.76 -16.29 -4.75
N ASN A 657 -14.38 -15.34 -5.46
CA ASN A 657 -15.72 -15.52 -6.02
C ASN A 657 -15.75 -15.08 -7.49
N SER A 658 -15.87 -16.05 -8.40
CA SER A 658 -15.91 -15.81 -9.84
C SER A 658 -17.21 -15.19 -10.36
N THR A 659 -18.23 -15.01 -9.50
CA THR A 659 -19.54 -14.41 -9.85
C THR A 659 -19.65 -12.94 -9.51
N LEU A 660 -18.56 -12.31 -9.06
CA LEU A 660 -18.53 -10.90 -8.71
C LEU A 660 -18.85 -10.00 -9.91
N LYS A 661 -19.66 -8.98 -9.65
CA LYS A 661 -19.99 -7.93 -10.60
C LYS A 661 -19.01 -6.76 -10.45
N PRO A 662 -18.89 -5.88 -11.46
CA PRO A 662 -18.14 -4.64 -11.29
C PRO A 662 -18.75 -3.78 -10.18
N GLU A 663 -17.87 -3.10 -9.40
CA GLU A 663 -18.30 -2.01 -8.52
C GLU A 663 -18.71 -0.82 -9.37
N GLU A 664 -19.75 -0.08 -8.97
CA GLU A 664 -20.17 1.16 -9.61
C GLU A 664 -19.91 2.35 -8.71
N ALA A 665 -19.36 3.43 -9.27
CA ALA A 665 -19.12 4.67 -8.56
C ALA A 665 -19.82 5.83 -9.26
N ASP A 666 -20.60 6.59 -8.51
CA ASP A 666 -21.17 7.86 -8.96
C ASP A 666 -20.28 9.00 -8.45
N THR A 667 -19.68 9.74 -9.36
CA THR A 667 -18.74 10.84 -9.05
C THR A 667 -19.34 12.18 -9.47
N ARG A 668 -19.22 13.19 -8.60
CA ARG A 668 -19.60 14.58 -8.86
C ARG A 668 -18.46 15.50 -8.47
N THR A 669 -18.10 16.42 -9.37
CA THR A 669 -17.12 17.47 -9.08
C THR A 669 -17.67 18.84 -9.47
N LEU A 670 -17.28 19.86 -8.73
CA LEU A 670 -17.59 21.25 -9.03
C LEU A 670 -16.40 22.12 -8.62
N GLY A 671 -15.90 22.94 -9.53
CA GLY A 671 -14.72 23.75 -9.25
C GLY A 671 -14.80 25.16 -9.81
N VAL A 672 -13.97 26.02 -9.27
CA VAL A 672 -13.71 27.37 -9.77
C VAL A 672 -12.19 27.56 -9.91
N VAL A 673 -11.80 28.11 -11.04
CA VAL A 673 -10.42 28.52 -11.33
C VAL A 673 -10.38 30.02 -11.48
N PHE A 674 -9.35 30.64 -10.87
CA PHE A 674 -9.14 32.08 -10.88
C PHE A 674 -7.72 32.41 -11.36
N GLN A 675 -7.62 33.15 -12.48
CA GLN A 675 -6.37 33.54 -13.14
C GLN A 675 -6.44 35.05 -13.46
N PRO A 676 -6.23 35.94 -12.45
CA PRO A 676 -6.46 37.36 -12.59
C PRO A 676 -5.40 38.05 -13.45
N GLU A 677 -5.80 38.86 -14.42
CA GLU A 677 -4.91 39.63 -15.28
C GLU A 677 -4.06 40.65 -14.50
N PHE A 678 -4.59 41.19 -13.38
CA PHE A 678 -3.87 42.16 -12.55
C PHE A 678 -2.73 41.54 -11.74
N LEU A 679 -2.64 40.19 -11.66
CA LEU A 679 -1.56 39.45 -10.98
C LEU A 679 -1.03 38.35 -11.92
N PRO A 680 -0.26 38.71 -12.95
CA PRO A 680 0.25 37.75 -13.92
C PRO A 680 1.07 36.64 -13.27
N GLY A 681 0.81 35.38 -13.65
CA GLY A 681 1.46 34.18 -13.10
C GLY A 681 0.84 33.67 -11.82
N PHE A 682 -0.28 34.27 -11.36
CA PHE A 682 -1.09 33.71 -10.27
C PHE A 682 -2.23 32.87 -10.83
N GLU A 683 -2.38 31.66 -10.29
CA GLU A 683 -3.46 30.73 -10.61
C GLU A 683 -3.96 30.08 -9.32
N ALA A 684 -5.27 29.98 -9.18
CA ALA A 684 -5.88 29.32 -8.02
C ALA A 684 -7.05 28.44 -8.46
N SER A 685 -7.21 27.29 -7.82
CA SER A 685 -8.44 26.49 -7.96
C SER A 685 -8.97 26.02 -6.62
N LEU A 686 -10.30 25.88 -6.57
CA LEU A 686 -11.03 25.22 -5.49
C LEU A 686 -11.99 24.23 -6.13
N ASP A 687 -11.82 22.94 -5.83
CA ASP A 687 -12.56 21.85 -6.45
C ASP A 687 -13.23 20.99 -5.37
N PHE A 688 -14.55 20.97 -5.38
CA PHE A 688 -15.37 20.05 -4.59
C PHE A 688 -15.41 18.69 -5.27
N PHE A 689 -15.38 17.61 -4.49
CA PHE A 689 -15.58 16.24 -4.94
C PHE A 689 -16.53 15.46 -4.03
N ASP A 690 -17.32 14.57 -4.64
CA ASP A 690 -18.18 13.59 -3.97
C ASP A 690 -18.17 12.31 -4.80
N ILE A 691 -17.64 11.23 -4.24
CA ILE A 691 -17.49 9.93 -4.89
C ILE A 691 -18.20 8.91 -4.01
N GLU A 692 -19.24 8.28 -4.54
CA GLU A 692 -20.00 7.23 -3.89
C GLU A 692 -19.84 5.91 -4.64
N ILE A 693 -19.20 4.90 -4.02
CA ILE A 693 -19.03 3.57 -4.57
C ILE A 693 -20.11 2.67 -3.98
N LYS A 694 -20.86 2.01 -4.85
CA LYS A 694 -21.89 1.02 -4.53
C LYS A 694 -21.37 -0.37 -4.89
N ASP A 695 -21.92 -1.36 -4.22
CA ASP A 695 -21.56 -2.77 -4.47
C ASP A 695 -20.04 -3.02 -4.42
N ALA A 696 -19.35 -2.28 -3.54
CA ALA A 696 -17.92 -2.45 -3.36
C ALA A 696 -17.61 -3.88 -2.92
N VAL A 697 -16.61 -4.48 -3.57
CA VAL A 697 -16.17 -5.84 -3.26
C VAL A 697 -15.48 -5.88 -1.90
N GLY A 698 -15.92 -6.79 -1.06
CA GLY A 698 -15.38 -7.01 0.27
C GLY A 698 -15.81 -8.36 0.83
N THR A 699 -15.35 -8.70 2.01
CA THR A 699 -15.76 -9.90 2.75
C THR A 699 -16.59 -9.50 3.97
N LEU A 700 -17.59 -10.31 4.31
CA LEU A 700 -18.25 -10.22 5.62
C LEU A 700 -17.41 -11.00 6.64
N GLY A 701 -17.22 -10.45 7.83
CA GLY A 701 -16.65 -11.22 8.93
C GLY A 701 -17.60 -12.36 9.35
N GLY A 702 -17.02 -13.47 9.83
CA GLY A 702 -17.82 -14.66 10.19
C GLY A 702 -18.97 -14.35 11.15
N GLN A 703 -18.76 -13.53 12.18
CA GLN A 703 -19.83 -13.14 13.11
C GLN A 703 -20.94 -12.35 12.41
N VAL A 704 -20.59 -11.40 11.54
CA VAL A 704 -21.56 -10.61 10.78
C VAL A 704 -22.41 -11.51 9.88
N THR A 705 -21.78 -12.51 9.24
CA THR A 705 -22.50 -13.48 8.40
C THR A 705 -23.52 -14.27 9.21
N ILE A 706 -23.16 -14.72 10.42
CA ILE A 706 -24.08 -15.43 11.33
C ILE A 706 -25.25 -14.52 11.74
N ASP A 707 -24.94 -13.31 12.20
CA ASP A 707 -25.92 -12.35 12.71
C ASP A 707 -26.92 -11.93 11.63
N GLN A 708 -26.44 -11.67 10.42
CA GLN A 708 -27.29 -11.32 9.28
C GLN A 708 -28.21 -12.48 8.85
N CYS A 709 -27.70 -13.71 8.82
CA CYS A 709 -28.53 -14.90 8.59
C CYS A 709 -29.64 -15.00 9.64
N TYR A 710 -29.31 -14.84 10.92
CA TYR A 710 -30.27 -14.86 12.02
C TYR A 710 -31.33 -13.75 11.92
N GLN A 711 -30.97 -12.58 11.43
CA GLN A 711 -31.83 -11.42 11.22
C GLN A 711 -32.69 -11.53 9.94
N GLY A 712 -32.58 -12.62 9.17
CA GLY A 712 -33.43 -12.90 8.02
C GLY A 712 -32.79 -12.72 6.65
N ALA A 713 -31.49 -12.44 6.56
CA ALA A 713 -30.74 -12.47 5.29
C ALA A 713 -30.47 -13.94 4.87
N THR A 714 -31.52 -14.63 4.40
CA THR A 714 -31.52 -16.07 4.13
C THR A 714 -30.44 -16.51 3.11
N SER A 715 -30.05 -15.64 2.18
CA SER A 715 -28.96 -15.91 1.22
C SER A 715 -27.62 -16.15 1.91
N LEU A 716 -27.38 -15.57 3.07
CA LEU A 716 -26.16 -15.77 3.85
C LEU A 716 -26.17 -17.04 4.69
N CYS A 717 -27.35 -17.65 4.91
CA CYS A 717 -27.48 -18.86 5.72
C CYS A 717 -26.80 -20.07 5.06
N SER A 718 -26.70 -20.08 3.73
CA SER A 718 -25.97 -21.14 3.01
C SER A 718 -24.46 -21.13 3.25
N LEU A 719 -23.92 -20.03 3.80
CA LEU A 719 -22.51 -19.89 4.18
C LEU A 719 -22.20 -20.47 5.58
N LEU A 720 -23.23 -20.87 6.33
CA LEU A 720 -23.12 -21.44 7.68
C LEU A 720 -23.18 -22.97 7.57
N HIS A 721 -22.13 -23.64 8.00
CA HIS A 721 -22.07 -25.11 8.00
C HIS A 721 -22.18 -25.65 9.40
N ARG A 722 -23.12 -26.58 9.58
CA ARG A 722 -23.45 -27.22 10.87
C ARG A 722 -23.20 -28.71 10.78
N ASP A 723 -22.84 -29.33 11.89
CA ASP A 723 -22.76 -30.78 12.03
C ASP A 723 -24.16 -31.41 12.14
N SER A 724 -24.18 -32.74 12.31
CA SER A 724 -25.41 -33.50 12.48
C SER A 724 -26.24 -33.12 13.74
N ASP A 725 -25.58 -32.54 14.74
CA ASP A 725 -26.20 -32.10 16.00
C ASP A 725 -26.65 -30.63 15.96
N GLY A 726 -26.48 -29.98 14.78
CA GLY A 726 -26.84 -28.57 14.53
C GLY A 726 -25.86 -27.58 15.10
N VAL A 727 -24.68 -28.00 15.55
CA VAL A 727 -23.62 -27.11 16.05
C VAL A 727 -22.88 -26.47 14.86
N LEU A 728 -22.65 -25.16 14.96
CA LEU A 728 -21.92 -24.43 13.92
C LEU A 728 -20.45 -24.84 13.91
N VAL A 729 -19.95 -25.39 12.79
CA VAL A 729 -18.58 -25.89 12.64
C VAL A 729 -17.74 -25.00 11.71
N SER A 730 -18.33 -24.40 10.68
CA SER A 730 -17.62 -23.46 9.82
C SER A 730 -18.51 -22.37 9.23
N VAL A 731 -17.89 -21.24 8.91
CA VAL A 731 -18.52 -20.11 8.22
C VAL A 731 -17.66 -19.73 7.00
N ASP A 732 -18.30 -19.70 5.84
CA ASP A 732 -17.70 -19.23 4.61
C ASP A 732 -17.82 -17.72 4.52
N THR A 733 -16.72 -17.06 4.14
CA THR A 733 -16.63 -15.61 3.97
C THR A 733 -16.02 -15.26 2.61
N PRO A 734 -16.71 -15.60 1.50
CA PRO A 734 -16.24 -15.27 0.16
C PRO A 734 -16.25 -13.76 -0.08
N TYR A 735 -15.55 -13.32 -1.13
CA TYR A 735 -15.71 -11.96 -1.62
C TYR A 735 -17.13 -11.76 -2.20
N LEU A 736 -17.75 -10.62 -1.86
CA LEU A 736 -19.13 -10.28 -2.24
C LEU A 736 -19.23 -8.80 -2.62
N ASN A 737 -20.18 -8.46 -3.48
CA ASN A 737 -20.55 -7.07 -3.80
C ASN A 737 -21.54 -6.57 -2.74
N ILE A 738 -21.09 -6.07 -1.62
CA ILE A 738 -21.92 -5.81 -0.45
C ILE A 738 -21.67 -4.48 0.26
N SER A 739 -20.51 -3.86 0.01
CA SER A 739 -20.12 -2.66 0.76
C SER A 739 -20.45 -1.40 -0.01
N SER A 740 -20.63 -0.28 0.70
CA SER A 740 -20.58 1.05 0.10
C SER A 740 -19.44 1.87 0.69
N ARG A 741 -18.86 2.75 -0.13
CA ARG A 741 -17.82 3.67 0.30
C ARG A 741 -18.10 5.05 -0.24
N THR A 742 -17.89 6.08 0.58
CA THR A 742 -18.04 7.47 0.14
C THR A 742 -16.82 8.28 0.56
N THR A 743 -16.30 9.11 -0.35
CA THR A 743 -15.36 10.17 0.00
C THR A 743 -15.86 11.50 -0.53
N ARG A 744 -15.83 12.54 0.32
CA ARG A 744 -16.29 13.90 -0.02
C ARG A 744 -15.34 14.91 0.57
N GLY A 745 -15.10 16.01 -0.16
CA GLY A 745 -14.23 17.06 0.33
C GLY A 745 -13.94 18.15 -0.69
N PHE A 746 -12.83 18.85 -0.47
CA PHE A 746 -12.35 19.95 -1.32
C PHE A 746 -10.85 19.81 -1.54
N ASP A 747 -10.42 20.09 -2.78
CA ASP A 747 -9.02 20.29 -3.13
C ASP A 747 -8.79 21.78 -3.44
N VAL A 748 -7.68 22.31 -2.94
CA VAL A 748 -7.23 23.71 -3.20
C VAL A 748 -5.86 23.62 -3.84
N GLU A 749 -5.68 24.33 -4.94
CA GLU A 749 -4.36 24.52 -5.56
C GLU A 749 -4.11 26.02 -5.78
N LEU A 750 -2.93 26.49 -5.39
CA LEU A 750 -2.44 27.84 -5.60
C LEU A 750 -1.08 27.75 -6.28
N VAL A 751 -0.90 28.49 -7.36
CA VAL A 751 0.39 28.63 -8.06
C VAL A 751 0.65 30.11 -8.29
N TYR A 752 1.85 30.57 -7.98
CA TYR A 752 2.30 31.89 -8.32
C TYR A 752 3.73 31.84 -8.84
N ARG A 753 3.91 32.14 -10.11
CA ARG A 753 5.21 32.19 -10.76
C ARG A 753 5.50 33.60 -11.25
N ARG A 754 6.57 34.20 -10.73
CA ARG A 754 6.98 35.53 -11.13
C ARG A 754 8.44 35.54 -11.58
N PRO A 755 8.70 35.76 -12.87
CA PRO A 755 10.04 35.97 -13.39
C PRO A 755 10.53 37.38 -13.00
N GLN A 756 11.88 37.58 -13.05
CA GLN A 756 12.55 38.85 -12.84
C GLN A 756 12.38 39.47 -11.45
N VAL A 757 12.21 38.67 -10.41
CA VAL A 757 12.28 39.11 -9.02
C VAL A 757 13.73 39.06 -8.58
N TRP A 758 14.35 40.24 -8.27
CA TRP A 758 15.76 40.38 -7.86
C TRP A 758 16.76 39.59 -8.73
N GLY A 759 16.53 39.60 -10.05
CA GLY A 759 17.38 38.91 -11.04
C GLY A 759 17.11 37.39 -11.15
N GLY A 760 16.04 36.88 -10.53
CA GLY A 760 15.68 35.47 -10.56
C GLY A 760 14.19 35.24 -10.79
N THR A 761 13.79 34.00 -10.65
CA THR A 761 12.37 33.56 -10.71
C THR A 761 11.93 33.12 -9.34
N LEU A 762 10.78 33.62 -8.89
CA LEU A 762 10.07 33.18 -7.69
C LEU A 762 8.94 32.23 -8.10
N ASP A 763 8.89 31.06 -7.51
CA ASP A 763 7.83 30.06 -7.65
C ASP A 763 7.24 29.78 -6.26
N VAL A 764 5.92 29.97 -6.12
CA VAL A 764 5.18 29.63 -4.89
C VAL A 764 4.07 28.65 -5.29
N ARG A 765 3.93 27.57 -4.56
CA ARG A 765 2.84 26.60 -4.74
C ARG A 765 2.23 26.22 -3.40
N GLY A 766 0.92 26.13 -3.35
CA GLY A 766 0.15 25.60 -2.23
C GLY A 766 -0.82 24.56 -2.70
N LEU A 767 -0.85 23.41 -2.04
CA LEU A 767 -1.80 22.34 -2.26
C LEU A 767 -2.44 21.98 -0.93
N ALA A 768 -3.75 21.84 -0.88
CA ALA A 768 -4.44 21.40 0.32
C ALA A 768 -5.65 20.54 -0.04
N THR A 769 -5.90 19.52 0.75
CA THR A 769 -7.11 18.70 0.67
C THR A 769 -7.82 18.69 2.01
N TYR A 770 -9.12 18.99 1.97
CA TYR A 770 -10.04 18.81 3.09
C TYR A 770 -10.95 17.62 2.81
N VAL A 771 -10.99 16.67 3.75
CA VAL A 771 -11.90 15.51 3.69
C VAL A 771 -13.00 15.69 4.72
N ASP A 772 -14.23 15.88 4.23
CA ASP A 772 -15.45 15.98 5.05
C ASP A 772 -15.92 14.60 5.50
N LYS A 773 -15.99 13.63 4.56
CA LYS A 773 -16.42 12.25 4.79
C LYS A 773 -15.44 11.27 4.14
N LEU A 774 -15.21 10.18 4.86
CA LEU A 774 -14.57 8.97 4.34
C LEU A 774 -15.28 7.77 4.96
N THR A 775 -16.42 7.39 4.40
CA THR A 775 -17.27 6.37 5.02
C THR A 775 -17.13 5.02 4.36
N THR A 776 -17.23 3.98 5.16
CA THR A 776 -17.39 2.58 4.73
C THR A 776 -18.59 2.00 5.47
N GLN A 777 -19.50 1.40 4.72
CA GLN A 777 -20.69 0.72 5.24
C GLN A 777 -20.68 -0.73 4.76
N ASN A 778 -20.55 -1.66 5.67
CA ASN A 778 -20.80 -3.08 5.43
C ASN A 778 -22.21 -3.44 5.92
N PRO A 779 -22.91 -4.38 5.29
CA PRO A 779 -24.21 -4.83 5.76
C PRO A 779 -24.16 -5.27 7.23
N GLY A 780 -25.10 -4.79 8.03
CA GLY A 780 -25.20 -5.12 9.46
C GLY A 780 -24.11 -4.55 10.36
N ALA A 781 -23.14 -3.83 9.82
CA ALA A 781 -22.13 -3.14 10.61
C ALA A 781 -22.46 -1.65 10.75
N PRO A 782 -22.04 -0.98 11.83
CA PRO A 782 -22.14 0.47 11.94
C PRO A 782 -21.41 1.18 10.81
N LEU A 783 -21.94 2.34 10.40
CA LEU A 783 -21.21 3.22 9.46
C LEU A 783 -19.90 3.68 10.10
N ILE A 784 -18.78 3.42 9.45
CA ILE A 784 -17.47 3.90 9.88
C ILE A 784 -17.11 5.14 9.06
N ASP A 785 -16.89 6.28 9.72
CA ASP A 785 -16.38 7.49 9.10
C ASP A 785 -14.94 7.74 9.54
N GLY A 786 -14.00 7.46 8.65
CA GLY A 786 -12.56 7.63 8.86
C GLY A 786 -12.05 9.08 8.70
N ALA A 787 -12.89 10.03 8.29
CA ALA A 787 -12.46 11.43 8.17
C ALA A 787 -12.18 12.04 9.55
N GLY A 788 -10.98 12.59 9.76
CA GLY A 788 -10.50 13.09 11.05
C GLY A 788 -10.01 11.99 11.99
N GLN A 789 -9.72 10.78 11.49
CA GLN A 789 -9.08 9.71 12.25
C GLN A 789 -7.65 9.54 11.74
N THR A 790 -6.66 9.69 12.62
CA THR A 790 -5.23 9.76 12.26
C THR A 790 -4.40 8.63 12.87
N GLY A 791 -4.96 7.91 13.84
CA GLY A 791 -4.24 6.84 14.53
C GLY A 791 -4.37 5.46 13.92
N ILE A 792 -5.44 5.16 13.19
CA ILE A 792 -5.74 3.84 12.65
C ILE A 792 -5.50 3.83 11.13
N ALA A 793 -4.93 2.75 10.61
CA ALA A 793 -4.84 2.52 9.18
C ALA A 793 -6.24 2.58 8.53
N GLY A 794 -6.36 3.35 7.45
CA GLY A 794 -7.64 3.59 6.76
C GLY A 794 -8.36 4.88 7.15
N GLY A 795 -8.02 5.52 8.29
CA GLY A 795 -8.44 6.87 8.62
C GLY A 795 -7.58 7.93 7.92
N VAL A 796 -8.08 9.15 7.81
CA VAL A 796 -7.35 10.28 7.23
C VAL A 796 -7.56 11.55 8.05
N PRO A 797 -6.55 12.42 8.22
CA PRO A 797 -6.77 13.74 8.79
C PRO A 797 -7.74 14.54 7.92
N LYS A 798 -8.54 15.41 8.53
CA LYS A 798 -9.44 16.27 7.76
C LYS A 798 -8.68 17.21 6.85
N TRP A 799 -7.57 17.77 7.31
CA TRP A 799 -6.72 18.65 6.54
C TRP A 799 -5.33 18.07 6.35
N VAL A 800 -4.85 18.10 5.12
CA VAL A 800 -3.42 18.00 4.80
C VAL A 800 -3.10 19.06 3.76
N ALA A 801 -1.96 19.69 3.93
CA ALA A 801 -1.49 20.72 3.02
C ALA A 801 0.00 20.57 2.76
N ASN A 802 0.42 21.09 1.61
CA ASN A 802 1.80 21.22 1.20
C ASN A 802 1.98 22.61 0.61
N ALA A 803 2.88 23.41 1.16
CA ALA A 803 3.23 24.73 0.65
C ALA A 803 4.71 24.77 0.31
N SER A 804 5.08 25.34 -0.81
CA SER A 804 6.47 25.45 -1.23
C SER A 804 6.79 26.84 -1.79
N VAL A 805 8.03 27.26 -1.55
CA VAL A 805 8.61 28.48 -2.10
C VAL A 805 9.96 28.14 -2.71
N GLY A 806 10.09 28.36 -4.01
CA GLY A 806 11.33 28.23 -4.76
C GLY A 806 11.81 29.59 -5.24
N TYR A 807 13.09 29.85 -5.09
CA TYR A 807 13.74 31.03 -5.71
C TYR A 807 14.97 30.59 -6.47
N GLN A 808 15.02 30.93 -7.75
CA GLN A 808 16.14 30.63 -8.64
C GLN A 808 16.79 31.95 -9.12
N HIS A 809 18.00 32.22 -8.66
CA HIS A 809 18.75 33.38 -9.10
C HIS A 809 19.57 33.06 -10.34
N ALA A 810 19.09 33.49 -11.50
CA ALA A 810 19.66 33.14 -12.81
C ALA A 810 21.14 33.49 -12.97
N PRO A 811 21.62 34.73 -12.59
CA PRO A 811 23.00 35.10 -12.79
C PRO A 811 24.01 34.27 -12.01
N SER A 812 23.64 33.82 -10.80
CA SER A 812 24.54 33.00 -9.99
C SER A 812 24.34 31.50 -10.20
N GLY A 813 23.23 31.09 -10.81
CA GLY A 813 22.85 29.67 -10.89
C GLY A 813 22.51 29.04 -9.51
N PHE A 814 22.27 29.86 -8.49
CA PHE A 814 21.92 29.38 -7.15
C PHE A 814 20.39 29.32 -7.00
N SER A 815 19.89 28.26 -6.38
CA SER A 815 18.46 28.13 -6.09
C SER A 815 18.25 27.66 -4.65
N VAL A 816 17.16 28.13 -4.05
CA VAL A 816 16.67 27.71 -2.73
C VAL A 816 15.24 27.23 -2.91
N PHE A 817 14.92 26.10 -2.33
CA PHE A 817 13.56 25.56 -2.27
C PHE A 817 13.24 25.20 -0.83
N LEU A 818 12.16 25.76 -0.31
CA LEU A 818 11.62 25.48 1.02
C LEU A 818 10.22 24.90 0.86
N GLN A 819 9.96 23.79 1.54
CA GLN A 819 8.64 23.14 1.54
C GLN A 819 8.18 22.93 2.99
N GLU A 820 6.91 23.21 3.22
CA GLU A 820 6.22 22.93 4.48
C GLU A 820 5.09 21.94 4.24
N ARG A 821 5.11 20.81 4.97
CA ARG A 821 4.09 19.76 4.91
C ARG A 821 3.28 19.78 6.21
N TYR A 822 1.99 20.03 6.11
CA TYR A 822 1.07 20.05 7.24
C TYR A 822 0.17 18.81 7.24
N ILE A 823 0.14 18.09 8.36
CA ILE A 823 -0.77 16.99 8.63
C ILE A 823 -1.64 17.40 9.83
N GLY A 824 -2.94 17.52 9.60
CA GLY A 824 -3.89 17.99 10.60
C GLY A 824 -4.08 17.02 11.76
N SER A 825 -4.49 17.54 12.90
CA SER A 825 -4.87 16.74 14.07
C SER A 825 -6.11 15.90 13.79
N GLY A 826 -6.28 14.80 14.54
CA GLY A 826 -7.45 13.95 14.46
C GLY A 826 -7.64 13.09 15.70
N ALA A 827 -8.66 12.24 15.67
CA ALA A 827 -8.85 11.21 16.68
C ALA A 827 -7.91 10.03 16.45
N LEU A 828 -7.46 9.41 17.53
CA LEU A 828 -6.77 8.13 17.46
C LEU A 828 -7.71 7.04 16.91
N ASP A 829 -8.92 6.96 17.45
CA ASP A 829 -9.93 5.97 17.07
C ASP A 829 -11.36 6.54 17.32
N LYS A 830 -12.06 6.89 16.26
CA LYS A 830 -13.43 7.42 16.33
C LYS A 830 -14.47 6.38 16.74
N THR A 831 -14.14 5.11 16.75
CA THR A 831 -15.04 4.03 17.18
C THR A 831 -15.10 3.88 18.69
N LEU A 832 -14.13 4.46 19.41
CA LEU A 832 -14.08 4.44 20.87
C LEU A 832 -14.88 5.61 21.46
N SER A 833 -15.84 5.27 22.30
CA SER A 833 -16.61 6.25 23.06
C SER A 833 -15.78 6.84 24.23
N ALA A 834 -16.21 7.98 24.77
CA ALA A 834 -15.59 8.57 25.96
C ALA A 834 -15.61 7.66 27.21
N ALA A 835 -16.53 6.70 27.24
CA ALA A 835 -16.54 5.68 28.30
C ALA A 835 -15.46 4.60 28.11
N MET A 836 -14.96 4.43 26.88
CA MET A 836 -13.93 3.44 26.54
C MET A 836 -12.52 4.04 26.58
N LEU A 837 -12.33 5.26 26.06
CA LEU A 837 -11.04 5.96 26.03
C LEU A 837 -11.28 7.44 26.34
N ASP A 838 -10.44 8.03 27.20
CA ASP A 838 -10.52 9.46 27.49
C ASP A 838 -10.39 10.27 26.18
N PRO A 839 -11.26 11.26 25.92
CA PRO A 839 -11.17 12.12 24.77
C PRO A 839 -9.83 12.85 24.62
N ALA A 840 -9.11 13.12 25.71
CA ALA A 840 -7.77 13.72 25.68
C ALA A 840 -6.74 12.73 25.11
N ASP A 841 -6.82 11.44 25.47
CA ASP A 841 -5.97 10.36 24.96
C ASP A 841 -6.37 9.93 23.54
N ASN A 842 -7.63 10.15 23.17
CA ASN A 842 -8.13 9.88 21.84
C ASN A 842 -7.80 11.00 20.82
N ARG A 843 -6.70 11.70 21.03
CA ARG A 843 -6.30 12.83 20.18
C ARG A 843 -4.88 12.64 19.67
N VAL A 844 -4.71 12.74 18.35
CA VAL A 844 -3.42 12.81 17.68
C VAL A 844 -3.16 14.26 17.27
N SER A 845 -2.02 14.81 17.66
CA SER A 845 -1.66 16.20 17.38
C SER A 845 -1.34 16.42 15.91
N ALA A 846 -1.54 17.65 15.42
CA ALA A 846 -1.07 18.07 14.13
C ALA A 846 0.46 18.16 14.09
N VAL A 847 1.05 17.95 12.92
CA VAL A 847 2.49 18.07 12.73
C VAL A 847 2.82 18.88 11.48
N PHE A 848 3.94 19.57 11.52
CA PHE A 848 4.56 20.29 10.42
C PHE A 848 5.96 19.72 10.18
N TYR A 849 6.26 19.40 8.91
CA TYR A 849 7.59 19.00 8.48
C TYR A 849 8.11 19.98 7.46
N THR A 850 9.27 20.56 7.74
CA THR A 850 9.95 21.53 6.88
C THR A 850 11.09 20.87 6.13
N ASP A 851 11.13 21.01 4.82
CA ASP A 851 12.19 20.48 3.96
C ASP A 851 12.91 21.63 3.24
N LEU A 852 14.25 21.57 3.17
CA LEU A 852 15.08 22.59 2.54
C LEU A 852 15.98 21.96 1.49
N THR A 853 15.97 22.49 0.27
CA THR A 853 16.91 22.11 -0.79
C THR A 853 17.67 23.35 -1.30
N LEU A 854 18.97 23.21 -1.37
CA LEU A 854 19.89 24.18 -1.97
C LEU A 854 20.47 23.60 -3.25
N THR A 855 20.49 24.38 -4.33
CA THR A 855 20.99 23.93 -5.60
C THR A 855 21.95 24.96 -6.19
N LYS A 856 23.04 24.48 -6.83
CA LYS A 856 23.99 25.31 -7.58
C LYS A 856 24.18 24.76 -8.98
N ARG A 857 23.83 25.53 -9.98
CA ARG A 857 24.06 25.22 -11.40
C ARG A 857 25.34 25.86 -11.90
N ILE A 858 26.10 25.10 -12.72
CA ILE A 858 27.33 25.53 -13.38
C ILE A 858 27.19 25.16 -14.86
N GLY A 859 27.33 26.13 -15.74
CA GLY A 859 27.01 25.96 -17.16
C GLY A 859 25.52 26.09 -17.44
N ASP A 860 25.12 25.88 -18.69
CA ASP A 860 23.73 25.93 -19.10
C ASP A 860 23.17 24.50 -19.16
N ILE A 861 22.21 24.19 -18.31
CA ILE A 861 21.54 22.87 -18.26
C ILE A 861 20.27 22.87 -19.14
N GLY A 862 20.08 23.90 -19.96
CA GLY A 862 18.96 23.96 -20.92
C GLY A 862 19.04 22.89 -22.01
N THR A 863 18.02 22.79 -22.85
CA THR A 863 18.00 21.83 -23.96
C THR A 863 19.16 22.09 -24.93
N GLY A 864 20.01 21.07 -25.13
CA GLY A 864 21.14 21.16 -26.08
C GLY A 864 22.44 21.73 -25.53
N SER A 865 22.56 22.01 -24.23
CA SER A 865 23.77 22.55 -23.59
C SER A 865 24.32 21.64 -22.50
N SER A 866 25.61 21.69 -22.25
CA SER A 866 26.29 20.92 -21.19
C SER A 866 26.39 21.73 -19.90
N GLY A 867 26.14 21.08 -18.77
CA GLY A 867 26.22 21.72 -17.47
C GLY A 867 26.11 20.72 -16.30
N ALA A 868 26.40 21.21 -15.11
CA ALA A 868 26.31 20.46 -13.87
C ALA A 868 25.45 21.20 -12.84
N GLU A 869 24.64 20.43 -12.12
CA GLU A 869 23.84 20.90 -11.00
C GLU A 869 24.23 20.11 -9.76
N PHE A 870 24.67 20.80 -8.73
CA PHE A 870 24.93 20.26 -7.40
C PHE A 870 23.74 20.59 -6.50
N PHE A 871 23.28 19.65 -5.72
CA PHE A 871 22.19 19.88 -4.76
C PHE A 871 22.47 19.27 -3.40
N ALA A 872 21.91 19.89 -2.38
CA ALA A 872 21.90 19.37 -1.01
C ALA A 872 20.50 19.60 -0.42
N THR A 873 19.93 18.56 0.16
CA THR A 873 18.59 18.56 0.74
C THR A 873 18.65 18.12 2.19
N VAL A 874 17.88 18.81 3.03
CA VAL A 874 17.58 18.38 4.40
C VAL A 874 16.08 18.20 4.49
N ASN A 875 15.62 16.95 4.57
CA ASN A 875 14.23 16.64 4.87
C ASN A 875 14.03 16.65 6.38
N ASN A 876 12.85 17.11 6.82
CA ASN A 876 12.51 17.28 8.23
C ASN A 876 13.58 18.11 8.97
N LEU A 877 13.84 19.32 8.47
CA LEU A 877 14.91 20.23 8.91
C LEU A 877 14.96 20.42 10.44
N PHE A 878 13.81 20.48 11.08
CA PHE A 878 13.68 20.72 12.52
C PHE A 878 13.61 19.43 13.35
N ASP A 879 13.82 18.27 12.72
CA ASP A 879 13.78 16.95 13.35
C ASP A 879 12.50 16.71 14.18
N ARG A 880 11.36 17.02 13.57
CA ARG A 880 10.05 16.83 14.20
C ARG A 880 9.71 15.37 14.33
N ASN A 881 9.55 14.92 15.56
CA ASN A 881 9.11 13.56 15.88
C ASN A 881 7.66 13.32 15.44
N PRO A 882 7.30 12.10 15.04
CA PRO A 882 5.91 11.73 14.80
C PRO A 882 5.10 11.78 16.11
N PRO A 883 3.81 12.13 16.04
CA PRO A 883 2.95 12.08 17.21
C PRO A 883 2.71 10.64 17.65
N VAL A 884 2.46 10.46 18.95
CA VAL A 884 2.04 9.17 19.51
C VAL A 884 0.65 8.82 18.95
N ALA A 885 0.58 7.74 18.19
CA ALA A 885 -0.63 7.24 17.58
C ALA A 885 -0.55 5.71 17.47
N PRO A 886 -0.53 4.98 18.61
CA PRO A 886 -0.27 3.56 18.62
C PRO A 886 -1.32 2.79 17.85
N SER A 887 -0.85 1.83 17.06
CA SER A 887 -1.69 0.94 16.27
C SER A 887 -2.66 0.16 17.18
N PRO A 888 -3.91 -0.05 16.78
CA PRO A 888 -4.83 -0.94 17.47
C PRO A 888 -4.44 -2.43 17.30
N TRP A 889 -3.58 -2.72 16.36
CA TRP A 889 -3.07 -4.06 16.13
C TRP A 889 -2.00 -4.39 17.15
N PHE A 890 -2.29 -5.35 18.00
CA PHE A 890 -1.38 -5.83 19.04
C PHE A 890 -0.70 -7.10 18.61
N VAL A 891 0.59 -7.18 18.84
CA VAL A 891 1.28 -8.46 19.02
C VAL A 891 1.46 -8.63 20.52
N PHE A 892 0.53 -9.39 21.13
CA PHE A 892 0.55 -9.78 22.56
C PHE A 892 0.66 -8.62 23.55
N GLY A 893 -0.19 -7.63 23.35
CA GLY A 893 -0.35 -6.51 24.27
C GLY A 893 0.58 -5.33 24.03
N VAL A 894 1.50 -5.45 23.10
CA VAL A 894 2.34 -4.33 22.64
C VAL A 894 1.93 -3.92 21.23
N SER A 895 1.80 -2.62 21.00
CA SER A 895 1.42 -2.08 19.68
C SER A 895 2.49 -2.38 18.63
N ASN A 896 2.07 -2.75 17.41
CA ASN A 896 2.97 -2.99 16.26
C ASN A 896 3.60 -1.70 15.70
N GLY A 897 3.37 -0.56 16.31
CA GLY A 897 3.90 0.72 15.89
C GLY A 897 3.45 1.82 16.83
N HIS A 898 4.36 2.71 17.14
CA HIS A 898 4.17 3.85 18.00
C HIS A 898 3.33 4.96 17.35
N THR A 899 3.32 4.99 16.02
CA THR A 899 2.68 6.02 15.20
C THR A 899 2.11 5.45 13.91
N ASN A 900 1.32 6.25 13.21
CA ASN A 900 0.78 5.89 11.88
C ASN A 900 1.81 6.17 10.78
N THR A 901 2.53 5.14 10.37
CA THR A 901 3.60 5.19 9.36
C THR A 901 3.13 5.58 7.94
N SER A 902 1.82 5.51 7.68
CA SER A 902 1.25 5.97 6.41
C SER A 902 1.06 7.49 6.35
N LEU A 903 1.13 8.18 7.48
CA LEU A 903 0.90 9.62 7.60
C LEU A 903 2.16 10.36 8.07
N PHE A 904 2.88 9.81 9.05
CA PHE A 904 3.94 10.52 9.77
C PHE A 904 5.32 10.01 9.39
N ASP A 905 6.29 10.93 9.38
CA ASP A 905 7.69 10.63 9.14
C ASP A 905 8.28 9.83 10.31
N VAL A 906 8.77 8.64 10.01
CA VAL A 906 9.39 7.72 10.97
C VAL A 906 10.91 7.66 10.84
N VAL A 907 11.45 8.27 9.78
CA VAL A 907 12.89 8.30 9.53
C VAL A 907 13.57 9.40 10.34
N GLY A 908 12.89 10.55 10.52
CA GLY A 908 13.45 11.74 11.15
C GLY A 908 14.22 12.60 10.16
N ARG A 909 15.07 13.48 10.64
CA ARG A 909 15.88 14.37 9.81
C ARG A 909 16.82 13.56 8.90
N GLN A 910 16.80 13.89 7.60
CA GLN A 910 17.63 13.23 6.58
C GLN A 910 18.46 14.26 5.81
N TYR A 911 19.71 13.92 5.56
CA TYR A 911 20.62 14.69 4.73
C TYR A 911 20.85 13.96 3.42
N SER A 912 20.74 14.65 2.30
CA SER A 912 21.01 14.10 0.98
C SER A 912 21.83 15.11 0.17
N ALA A 913 22.76 14.63 -0.64
CA ALA A 913 23.51 15.46 -1.57
C ALA A 913 23.74 14.69 -2.88
N GLY A 914 23.88 15.43 -3.96
CA GLY A 914 24.08 14.82 -5.27
C GLY A 914 24.46 15.78 -6.36
N VAL A 915 24.68 15.20 -7.54
CA VAL A 915 25.04 15.91 -8.76
C VAL A 915 24.17 15.39 -9.92
N ARG A 916 23.75 16.31 -10.76
CA ARG A 916 23.14 16.05 -12.07
C ARG A 916 24.03 16.68 -13.12
N VAL A 917 24.43 15.91 -14.11
CA VAL A 917 25.28 16.37 -15.22
C VAL A 917 24.56 16.12 -16.52
N ARG A 918 24.61 17.07 -17.43
CA ARG A 918 24.11 16.98 -18.80
C ARG A 918 25.24 17.22 -19.80
N PHE A 919 25.31 16.39 -20.85
CA PHE A 919 26.30 16.43 -21.91
C PHE A 919 25.64 16.60 -23.27
#